data_dfa98213c187a8049637f7a6416c29bc
#
_entry.id   dfa98213c187a8049637f7a6416c29bc
#
_cell.length_a   1.000
_cell.length_b   1.000
_cell.length_c   1.000
_cell.angle_alpha   90.00
_cell.angle_beta   90.00
_cell.angle_gamma   90.00
#
_symmetry.space_group_name_H-M   'P 1'
#
loop_
_entity.id
_entity.type
_entity.pdbx_description
1 polymer ?
#
loop_
_entity_poly.entity_id
_entity_poly.type
_entity_poly.pdbx_seq_one_letter_code
_entity_poly.pdbx_strand_id
1 'polypeptide(L)'
;MSPIALDTMPGAREVLRAVDGAGNAPVVLLLSGRSGTGKSLLLDVIRQRLRAQGLSTIASVPKPSDNGAVVVADDLQNLSAPQLDALRTAIESGERSFVGAMQPRPQNPALRALTETVTRRGRSVELRALGSTDIGSFARELGVTVPRTVISHIHTATAGVHGGVVAALLAAGTARLDAGMSAVDEALAHWMRSQLAGADAALLDTLVVAATGTGLDAAELAEVLNVDSATATDLLARARACALVTDADLLLGAAVPQLRVMLGDRRYVAVQRRLLETRLDAGLLRDQTGALLAESGVRDPRLAEFLINSAQHNRAEAARYYAAAAAAGAEVRPIAMQWADAASRAGDDETAQRLAEPLLDRDDTAPSELAGAVRVCASVLTRRGLVNRAAALYRWLGPNRVGADWAVAATILALAGDGVEASDAADNADRWPPTQSAAESRLIANALLQSLDPHGAATPAAISALVQAAHTGQGDDVPCSAVTVAALLSMSAGEPRRAADAVRAAAGSGPQLPVLSAWNALRIGDECAATDLMHSIDMTQLAPRDKLLAHALAVGLARRGGDAQALHNAWTAAFPLFDEIDVDLLSLLPVGELWLAGIGLRDEARIQPLVSAALALIRKLGRAPAWTNAFHWYGVQAAIAKQSPQNLLPHAHALKSAAADGDPQAAVLADAGRTWLLVLRGQVDMHAVASAVSSLAAQGHTFDAARLAGDAAHAQNAAGDATAANQLLKLARSVRIPARPEQAKPTEDSSGAAIIEPRALSDREREVAELVLLGLTYREIGARLYISAKTVEHHVARIRRRIGAGSRSELLSMLRAMGHGSLLV
;
A
#
# COMPACT_ATOMS: atom_id res chain seq x y z
N MET A 1 21.71 14.27 -35.78
CA MET A 1 20.53 13.65 -35.13
C MET A 1 20.33 12.30 -35.79
N SER A 2 20.51 11.19 -35.08
CA SER A 2 20.19 9.85 -35.58
C SER A 2 18.73 9.82 -36.04
N PRO A 3 18.38 9.10 -37.11
CA PRO A 3 17.00 8.96 -37.54
C PRO A 3 16.21 8.38 -36.36
N ILE A 4 15.32 9.16 -35.80
CA ILE A 4 14.40 8.71 -34.75
C ILE A 4 13.65 7.53 -35.35
N ALA A 5 13.68 6.40 -34.68
CA ALA A 5 13.10 5.17 -35.19
C ALA A 5 11.59 5.35 -35.37
N LEU A 6 11.14 5.49 -36.58
CA LEU A 6 9.73 5.65 -36.95
C LEU A 6 8.99 4.31 -37.05
N ASP A 7 9.73 3.22 -36.98
CA ASP A 7 9.19 1.86 -37.19
C ASP A 7 8.27 1.39 -36.07
N THR A 8 8.36 2.03 -34.88
CA THR A 8 7.45 1.79 -33.72
C THR A 8 6.24 2.69 -33.67
N MET A 9 6.19 3.74 -34.51
CA MET A 9 5.01 4.60 -34.60
C MET A 9 3.84 3.86 -35.26
N PRO A 10 2.67 3.75 -34.58
CA PRO A 10 1.48 3.18 -35.20
C PRO A 10 1.14 3.89 -36.51
N GLY A 11 1.02 3.15 -37.59
CA GLY A 11 0.72 3.66 -38.92
C GLY A 11 1.94 4.15 -39.76
N ALA A 12 3.06 4.54 -39.14
CA ALA A 12 4.22 5.07 -39.89
C ALA A 12 4.84 4.02 -40.81
N ARG A 13 4.97 2.76 -40.35
CA ARG A 13 5.50 1.65 -41.15
C ARG A 13 4.67 1.39 -42.40
N GLU A 14 3.35 1.49 -42.33
CA GLU A 14 2.44 1.33 -43.44
C GLU A 14 2.63 2.45 -44.46
N VAL A 15 2.73 3.69 -43.98
CA VAL A 15 2.98 4.86 -44.83
C VAL A 15 4.31 4.76 -45.56
N LEU A 16 5.40 4.40 -44.86
CA LEU A 16 6.72 4.31 -45.45
C LEU A 16 6.78 3.19 -46.49
N ARG A 17 6.15 2.03 -46.26
CA ARG A 17 6.02 0.97 -47.26
C ARG A 17 5.24 1.41 -48.51
N ALA A 18 4.17 2.21 -48.34
CA ALA A 18 3.40 2.73 -49.45
C ALA A 18 4.21 3.69 -50.29
N VAL A 19 5.08 4.52 -49.67
CA VAL A 19 6.00 5.42 -50.37
C VAL A 19 7.10 4.66 -51.11
N ASP A 20 7.70 3.66 -50.44
CA ASP A 20 8.81 2.86 -51.05
C ASP A 20 8.32 1.92 -52.15
N GLY A 21 7.08 1.43 -52.08
CA GLY A 21 6.48 0.48 -53.02
C GLY A 21 5.82 1.10 -54.25
N ALA A 22 5.70 2.44 -54.29
CA ALA A 22 4.92 3.09 -55.34
C ALA A 22 5.59 3.09 -56.75
N GLY A 23 6.92 2.94 -56.83
CA GLY A 23 7.65 3.02 -58.08
C GLY A 23 7.31 4.33 -58.83
N ASN A 24 6.83 4.19 -60.12
CA ASN A 24 6.42 5.34 -60.94
C ASN A 24 4.92 5.69 -60.81
N ALA A 25 4.14 5.00 -59.97
CA ALA A 25 2.74 5.31 -59.80
C ALA A 25 2.56 6.50 -58.83
N PRO A 26 1.57 7.38 -59.10
CA PRO A 26 1.31 8.50 -58.18
C PRO A 26 0.93 8.03 -56.80
N VAL A 27 1.59 8.56 -55.76
CA VAL A 27 1.30 8.32 -54.35
C VAL A 27 0.38 9.40 -53.82
N VAL A 28 -0.78 9.01 -53.32
CA VAL A 28 -1.74 9.95 -52.68
C VAL A 28 -1.95 9.49 -51.23
N LEU A 29 -1.41 10.25 -50.28
CA LEU A 29 -1.45 9.94 -48.86
C LEU A 29 -1.88 11.17 -48.02
N LEU A 30 -2.69 10.93 -47.02
CA LEU A 30 -3.05 11.93 -46.02
C LEU A 30 -2.75 11.39 -44.63
N LEU A 31 -1.89 12.09 -43.88
CA LEU A 31 -1.60 11.83 -42.48
C LEU A 31 -2.52 12.69 -41.62
N SER A 32 -3.35 12.05 -40.83
CA SER A 32 -4.24 12.69 -39.87
C SER A 32 -3.84 12.40 -38.44
N GLY A 33 -4.02 13.32 -37.51
CA GLY A 33 -3.75 13.11 -36.10
C GLY A 33 -3.62 14.41 -35.31
N ARG A 34 -3.67 14.30 -33.99
CA ARG A 34 -3.52 15.46 -33.08
C ARG A 34 -2.14 16.13 -33.23
N SER A 35 -1.99 17.34 -32.68
CA SER A 35 -0.68 17.95 -32.50
C SER A 35 0.26 17.00 -31.73
N GLY A 36 1.53 17.04 -32.04
CA GLY A 36 2.54 16.22 -31.35
C GLY A 36 2.56 14.73 -31.68
N THR A 37 1.69 14.19 -32.57
CA THR A 37 1.68 12.76 -32.95
C THR A 37 2.80 12.38 -33.94
N GLY A 38 3.69 13.29 -34.33
CA GLY A 38 4.84 13.01 -35.19
C GLY A 38 4.58 13.14 -36.69
N LYS A 39 3.46 13.78 -37.12
CA LYS A 39 3.12 13.98 -38.53
C LYS A 39 4.24 14.67 -39.33
N SER A 40 4.71 15.81 -38.84
CA SER A 40 5.78 16.62 -39.49
C SER A 40 7.09 15.83 -39.59
N LEU A 41 7.43 15.07 -38.52
CA LEU A 41 8.61 14.20 -38.53
C LEU A 41 8.52 13.13 -39.64
N LEU A 42 7.35 12.48 -39.74
CA LEU A 42 7.10 11.46 -40.75
C LEU A 42 7.14 12.08 -42.18
N LEU A 43 6.58 13.29 -42.36
CA LEU A 43 6.66 14.03 -43.63
C LEU A 43 8.12 14.32 -44.03
N ASP A 44 8.97 14.71 -43.06
CA ASP A 44 10.39 14.99 -43.33
C ASP A 44 11.14 13.73 -43.80
N VAL A 45 10.84 12.59 -43.17
CA VAL A 45 11.40 11.31 -43.60
C VAL A 45 10.90 10.94 -45.02
N ILE A 46 9.62 11.14 -45.28
CA ILE A 46 9.03 10.92 -46.60
C ILE A 46 9.72 11.84 -47.65
N ARG A 47 9.91 13.12 -47.36
CA ARG A 47 10.63 14.04 -48.21
C ARG A 47 12.05 13.58 -48.52
N GLN A 48 12.77 13.09 -47.50
CA GLN A 48 14.12 12.57 -47.70
C GLN A 48 14.14 11.30 -48.61
N ARG A 49 13.19 10.37 -48.39
CA ARG A 49 13.07 9.16 -49.22
C ARG A 49 12.72 9.47 -50.67
N LEU A 50 11.76 10.38 -50.90
CA LEU A 50 11.36 10.81 -52.23
C LEU A 50 12.54 11.47 -52.97
N ARG A 51 13.32 12.32 -52.27
CA ARG A 51 14.54 12.91 -52.85
C ARG A 51 15.61 11.88 -53.16
N ALA A 52 15.78 10.86 -52.33
CA ALA A 52 16.70 9.75 -52.57
C ALA A 52 16.29 8.92 -53.78
N GLN A 53 15.01 8.88 -54.13
CA GLN A 53 14.47 8.27 -55.35
C GLN A 53 14.57 9.19 -56.60
N GLY A 54 15.17 10.39 -56.44
CA GLY A 54 15.34 11.33 -57.57
C GLY A 54 14.10 12.24 -57.83
N LEU A 55 13.09 12.17 -56.95
CA LEU A 55 11.86 12.98 -57.10
C LEU A 55 12.02 14.34 -56.48
N SER A 56 11.61 15.39 -57.21
CA SER A 56 11.52 16.75 -56.63
C SER A 56 10.29 16.90 -55.75
N THR A 57 10.41 17.62 -54.62
CA THR A 57 9.34 17.82 -53.66
C THR A 57 9.02 19.31 -53.49
N ILE A 58 7.74 19.68 -53.49
CA ILE A 58 7.25 21.04 -53.21
C ILE A 58 6.36 21.04 -51.95
N ALA A 59 6.44 22.11 -51.14
CA ALA A 59 5.69 22.23 -49.88
C ALA A 59 4.40 23.09 -49.99
N SER A 60 4.13 23.64 -51.16
CA SER A 60 3.03 24.56 -51.42
C SER A 60 2.09 24.05 -52.50
N VAL A 61 0.99 24.78 -52.71
CA VAL A 61 0.08 24.51 -53.82
C VAL A 61 0.81 24.52 -55.15
N PRO A 62 0.69 23.44 -55.98
CA PRO A 62 1.48 23.31 -57.22
C PRO A 62 1.15 24.36 -58.23
N LYS A 63 2.16 24.96 -58.86
CA LYS A 63 2.04 25.85 -59.98
C LYS A 63 2.14 25.09 -61.31
N PRO A 64 1.68 25.64 -62.45
CA PRO A 64 1.81 24.98 -63.74
C PRO A 64 3.24 24.66 -64.14
N SER A 65 4.24 25.42 -63.59
CA SER A 65 5.68 25.16 -63.85
C SER A 65 6.24 23.96 -63.10
N ASP A 66 5.54 23.43 -62.10
CA ASP A 66 6.09 22.37 -61.19
C ASP A 66 5.75 20.97 -61.72
N ASN A 67 6.03 20.72 -63.00
CA ASN A 67 5.73 19.42 -63.63
C ASN A 67 6.57 18.26 -62.98
N GLY A 68 5.90 17.19 -62.57
CA GLY A 68 6.54 15.98 -62.01
C GLY A 68 6.96 16.10 -60.54
N ALA A 69 6.78 17.22 -59.86
CA ALA A 69 7.11 17.36 -58.47
C ALA A 69 6.01 16.74 -57.57
N VAL A 70 6.44 16.05 -56.51
CA VAL A 70 5.55 15.55 -55.47
C VAL A 70 5.18 16.65 -54.50
N VAL A 71 3.89 16.88 -54.26
CA VAL A 71 3.42 17.80 -53.26
C VAL A 71 3.51 17.20 -51.88
N VAL A 72 4.32 17.74 -51.00
CA VAL A 72 4.46 17.31 -49.61
C VAL A 72 4.09 18.49 -48.68
N ALA A 73 2.82 18.60 -48.34
CA ALA A 73 2.25 19.70 -47.60
C ALA A 73 1.96 19.39 -46.11
N ASP A 74 2.43 20.22 -45.21
CA ASP A 74 2.16 20.11 -43.81
C ASP A 74 1.08 21.11 -43.36
N ASP A 75 0.47 20.85 -42.20
CA ASP A 75 -0.49 21.76 -41.54
C ASP A 75 -1.62 22.25 -42.51
N LEU A 76 -2.19 21.33 -43.28
CA LEU A 76 -3.27 21.63 -44.22
C LEU A 76 -4.44 22.38 -43.62
N GLN A 77 -4.68 22.22 -42.30
CA GLN A 77 -5.74 22.96 -41.61
C GLN A 77 -5.52 24.48 -41.56
N ASN A 78 -4.32 24.97 -41.86
CA ASN A 78 -3.97 26.41 -41.90
C ASN A 78 -4.08 27.00 -43.29
N LEU A 79 -4.37 26.20 -44.32
CA LEU A 79 -4.54 26.67 -45.68
C LEU A 79 -5.93 27.28 -45.87
N SER A 80 -6.02 28.27 -46.72
CA SER A 80 -7.29 28.87 -47.10
C SER A 80 -8.14 27.94 -47.98
N ALA A 81 -9.46 28.13 -48.00
CA ALA A 81 -10.37 27.29 -48.81
C ALA A 81 -9.99 27.23 -50.31
N PRO A 82 -9.58 28.35 -50.96
CA PRO A 82 -9.10 28.29 -52.34
C PRO A 82 -7.82 27.46 -52.53
N GLN A 83 -6.92 27.47 -51.54
CA GLN A 83 -5.70 26.64 -51.59
C GLN A 83 -6.00 25.15 -51.45
N LEU A 84 -6.93 24.80 -50.53
CA LEU A 84 -7.39 23.46 -50.37
C LEU A 84 -8.12 22.90 -51.59
N ASP A 85 -8.93 23.77 -52.26
CA ASP A 85 -9.64 23.42 -53.48
C ASP A 85 -8.68 23.20 -54.67
N ALA A 86 -7.62 24.03 -54.75
CA ALA A 86 -6.58 23.85 -55.75
C ALA A 86 -5.80 22.53 -55.54
N LEU A 87 -5.51 22.15 -54.30
CA LEU A 87 -4.93 20.86 -53.94
C LEU A 87 -5.87 19.73 -54.33
N ARG A 88 -7.17 19.86 -54.02
CA ARG A 88 -8.16 18.85 -54.38
C ARG A 88 -8.21 18.61 -55.89
N THR A 89 -8.27 19.69 -56.67
CA THR A 89 -8.28 19.61 -58.14
C THR A 89 -7.01 18.97 -58.67
N ALA A 90 -5.85 19.28 -58.08
CA ALA A 90 -4.57 18.65 -58.50
C ALA A 90 -4.51 17.16 -58.17
N ILE A 91 -5.17 16.68 -57.12
CA ILE A 91 -5.29 15.27 -56.77
C ILE A 91 -6.28 14.55 -57.69
N GLU A 92 -7.40 15.24 -58.02
CA GLU A 92 -8.42 14.69 -58.94
C GLU A 92 -7.93 14.50 -60.37
N SER A 93 -6.94 15.27 -60.84
CA SER A 93 -6.35 15.07 -62.16
C SER A 93 -5.63 13.71 -62.29
N GLY A 94 -5.19 13.12 -61.15
CA GLY A 94 -4.54 11.83 -61.09
C GLY A 94 -3.09 11.78 -61.58
N GLU A 95 -2.52 12.91 -62.01
CA GLU A 95 -1.19 13.01 -62.60
C GLU A 95 -0.09 13.30 -61.57
N ARG A 96 -0.45 13.65 -60.35
CA ARG A 96 0.51 14.10 -59.32
C ARG A 96 0.45 13.30 -58.04
N SER A 97 1.60 13.04 -57.49
CA SER A 97 1.75 12.47 -56.16
C SER A 97 1.50 13.60 -55.09
N PHE A 98 0.78 13.24 -54.06
CA PHE A 98 0.43 14.10 -52.94
C PHE A 98 0.64 13.39 -51.64
N VAL A 99 1.37 13.98 -50.71
CA VAL A 99 1.48 13.59 -49.31
C VAL A 99 1.16 14.78 -48.44
N GLY A 100 0.05 14.70 -47.71
CA GLY A 100 -0.40 15.79 -46.83
C GLY A 100 -0.44 15.38 -45.36
N ALA A 101 -0.27 16.36 -44.45
CA ALA A 101 -0.55 16.18 -43.04
C ALA A 101 -1.52 17.22 -42.52
N MET A 102 -2.44 16.81 -41.66
CA MET A 102 -3.43 17.70 -41.07
C MET A 102 -3.77 17.33 -39.63
N GLN A 103 -4.27 18.30 -38.89
CA GLN A 103 -5.03 18.10 -37.68
C GLN A 103 -6.52 17.93 -38.03
N PRO A 104 -7.25 17.00 -37.36
CA PRO A 104 -8.68 16.82 -37.62
C PRO A 104 -9.47 18.12 -37.40
N ARG A 105 -10.22 18.56 -38.40
CA ARG A 105 -11.11 19.73 -38.38
C ARG A 105 -12.44 19.37 -39.06
N PRO A 106 -13.30 18.58 -38.41
CA PRO A 106 -14.52 18.05 -39.04
C PRO A 106 -15.51 19.13 -39.50
N GLN A 107 -15.42 20.34 -38.95
CA GLN A 107 -16.29 21.44 -39.31
C GLN A 107 -15.82 22.20 -40.56
N ASN A 108 -14.55 22.06 -40.99
CA ASN A 108 -14.04 22.73 -42.18
C ASN A 108 -14.47 21.99 -43.43
N PRO A 109 -15.39 22.53 -44.25
CA PRO A 109 -15.94 21.85 -45.42
C PRO A 109 -14.89 21.61 -46.52
N ALA A 110 -13.92 22.53 -46.69
CA ALA A 110 -12.86 22.38 -47.67
C ALA A 110 -11.88 21.26 -47.30
N LEU A 111 -11.51 21.13 -46.00
CA LEU A 111 -10.68 20.00 -45.52
C LEU A 111 -11.40 18.68 -45.64
N ARG A 112 -12.71 18.65 -45.37
CA ARG A 112 -13.51 17.44 -45.53
C ARG A 112 -13.53 16.98 -46.99
N ALA A 113 -13.82 17.90 -47.94
CA ALA A 113 -13.83 17.60 -49.35
C ALA A 113 -12.46 17.10 -49.86
N LEU A 114 -11.33 17.70 -49.36
CA LEU A 114 -10.00 17.23 -49.66
C LEU A 114 -9.76 15.82 -49.11
N THR A 115 -10.18 15.55 -47.86
CA THR A 115 -10.05 14.23 -47.24
C THR A 115 -10.82 13.17 -47.99
N GLU A 116 -12.05 13.45 -48.40
CA GLU A 116 -12.85 12.52 -49.22
C GLU A 116 -12.19 12.25 -50.57
N THR A 117 -11.60 13.26 -51.19
CA THR A 117 -10.89 13.09 -52.47
C THR A 117 -9.65 12.22 -52.29
N VAL A 118 -8.83 12.45 -51.25
CA VAL A 118 -7.68 11.63 -50.95
C VAL A 118 -8.10 10.19 -50.62
N THR A 119 -9.19 9.98 -49.88
CA THR A 119 -9.67 8.63 -49.54
C THR A 119 -10.14 7.85 -50.75
N ARG A 120 -10.68 8.53 -51.76
CA ARG A 120 -11.10 7.92 -53.03
C ARG A 120 -9.90 7.58 -53.98
N ARG A 121 -8.84 8.38 -53.94
CA ARG A 121 -7.70 8.28 -54.85
C ARG A 121 -6.47 7.61 -54.25
N GLY A 122 -6.42 7.49 -52.92
CA GLY A 122 -5.27 6.99 -52.23
C GLY A 122 -5.63 6.48 -50.79
N ARG A 123 -4.83 6.89 -49.79
CA ARG A 123 -5.02 6.45 -48.42
C ARG A 123 -4.99 7.60 -47.44
N SER A 124 -5.85 7.51 -46.43
CA SER A 124 -5.77 8.37 -45.22
C SER A 124 -5.31 7.47 -44.07
N VAL A 125 -4.26 7.89 -43.36
CA VAL A 125 -3.69 7.18 -42.21
C VAL A 125 -3.74 8.07 -40.99
N GLU A 126 -4.40 7.56 -39.93
CA GLU A 126 -4.46 8.24 -38.63
C GLU A 126 -3.26 7.84 -37.77
N LEU A 127 -2.45 8.81 -37.36
CA LEU A 127 -1.37 8.61 -36.40
C LEU A 127 -1.92 8.71 -34.98
N ARG A 128 -1.95 7.55 -34.32
CA ARG A 128 -2.48 7.42 -32.95
C ARG A 128 -1.40 7.62 -31.90
N ALA A 129 -1.84 7.84 -30.67
CA ALA A 129 -0.99 7.87 -29.49
C ALA A 129 -0.33 6.51 -29.24
N LEU A 130 0.84 6.50 -28.62
CA LEU A 130 1.63 5.32 -28.28
C LEU A 130 1.06 4.65 -27.03
N GLY A 131 0.84 3.35 -27.07
CA GLY A 131 0.53 2.57 -25.85
C GLY A 131 1.78 2.34 -24.98
N SER A 132 1.59 1.87 -23.75
CA SER A 132 2.72 1.59 -22.84
C SER A 132 3.72 0.58 -23.41
N THR A 133 3.26 -0.41 -24.18
CA THR A 133 4.10 -1.38 -24.86
C THR A 133 4.91 -0.74 -25.99
N ASP A 134 4.29 0.20 -26.73
CA ASP A 134 4.95 0.91 -27.82
C ASP A 134 6.03 1.84 -27.26
N ILE A 135 5.77 2.52 -26.15
CA ILE A 135 6.75 3.37 -25.43
C ILE A 135 7.96 2.54 -25.00
N GLY A 136 7.74 1.33 -24.46
CA GLY A 136 8.83 0.43 -24.09
C GLY A 136 9.66 -0.06 -25.27
N SER A 137 9.04 -0.29 -26.43
CA SER A 137 9.71 -0.65 -27.68
C SER A 137 10.50 0.53 -28.24
N PHE A 138 9.90 1.69 -28.21
CA PHE A 138 10.51 2.94 -28.66
C PHE A 138 11.73 3.35 -27.80
N ALA A 139 11.66 3.17 -26.46
CA ALA A 139 12.79 3.40 -25.57
C ALA A 139 14.00 2.50 -25.94
N ARG A 140 13.76 1.22 -26.23
CA ARG A 140 14.83 0.28 -26.66
C ARG A 140 15.47 0.68 -27.98
N GLU A 141 14.68 1.19 -28.92
CA GLU A 141 15.21 1.69 -30.20
C GLU A 141 16.05 2.96 -30.02
N LEU A 142 15.70 3.80 -29.06
CA LEU A 142 16.52 4.97 -28.68
C LEU A 142 17.76 4.57 -27.85
N GLY A 143 17.93 3.29 -27.51
CA GLY A 143 19.03 2.81 -26.67
C GLY A 143 18.88 3.20 -25.19
N VAL A 144 17.66 3.54 -24.76
CA VAL A 144 17.36 3.96 -23.40
C VAL A 144 16.70 2.81 -22.64
N THR A 145 17.29 2.41 -21.51
CA THR A 145 16.70 1.40 -20.63
C THR A 145 15.96 2.11 -19.50
N VAL A 146 14.63 1.97 -19.45
CA VAL A 146 13.77 2.58 -18.43
C VAL A 146 12.93 1.54 -17.69
N PRO A 147 12.76 1.66 -16.38
CA PRO A 147 11.87 0.80 -15.59
C PRO A 147 10.40 0.91 -16.05
N ARG A 148 9.61 -0.13 -15.82
CA ARG A 148 8.16 -0.11 -16.14
C ARG A 148 7.40 1.02 -15.44
N THR A 149 7.79 1.37 -14.23
CA THR A 149 7.21 2.49 -13.47
C THR A 149 7.39 3.82 -14.19
N VAL A 150 8.57 4.07 -14.76
CA VAL A 150 8.85 5.28 -15.56
C VAL A 150 8.05 5.26 -16.87
N ILE A 151 7.94 4.12 -17.55
CA ILE A 151 7.10 3.99 -18.77
C ILE A 151 5.63 4.31 -18.45
N SER A 152 5.10 3.77 -17.35
CA SER A 152 3.73 4.04 -16.91
C SER A 152 3.54 5.52 -16.60
N HIS A 153 4.48 6.15 -15.91
CA HIS A 153 4.45 7.57 -15.61
C HIS A 153 4.46 8.44 -16.88
N ILE A 154 5.36 8.15 -17.82
CA ILE A 154 5.42 8.85 -19.13
C ILE A 154 4.09 8.70 -19.88
N HIS A 155 3.54 7.49 -19.94
CA HIS A 155 2.26 7.25 -20.62
C HIS A 155 1.12 8.05 -19.97
N THR A 156 1.03 8.05 -18.63
CA THR A 156 -0.01 8.80 -17.91
C THR A 156 0.13 10.31 -18.11
N ALA A 157 1.36 10.82 -18.06
CA ALA A 157 1.63 12.27 -18.19
C ALA A 157 1.47 12.80 -19.61
N THR A 158 1.64 11.96 -20.66
CA THR A 158 1.59 12.37 -22.07
C THR A 158 0.37 11.84 -22.82
N ALA A 159 -0.43 10.96 -22.22
CA ALA A 159 -1.43 10.14 -22.91
C ALA A 159 -0.86 9.46 -24.19
N GLY A 160 0.43 9.14 -24.19
CA GLY A 160 1.13 8.51 -25.33
C GLY A 160 1.41 9.42 -26.52
N VAL A 161 1.25 10.73 -26.40
CA VAL A 161 1.57 11.66 -27.49
C VAL A 161 3.07 11.64 -27.79
N HIS A 162 3.42 11.29 -29.04
CA HIS A 162 4.78 11.01 -29.47
C HIS A 162 5.79 12.10 -29.07
N GLY A 163 5.48 13.38 -29.24
CA GLY A 163 6.39 14.49 -28.92
C GLY A 163 6.72 14.55 -27.42
N GLY A 164 5.74 14.31 -26.55
CA GLY A 164 5.94 14.23 -25.10
C GLY A 164 6.73 12.99 -24.70
N VAL A 165 6.43 11.84 -25.33
CA VAL A 165 7.15 10.58 -25.07
C VAL A 165 8.63 10.71 -25.44
N VAL A 166 8.94 11.31 -26.59
CA VAL A 166 10.34 11.56 -27.02
C VAL A 166 11.07 12.46 -26.03
N ALA A 167 10.46 13.58 -25.63
CA ALA A 167 11.07 14.50 -24.67
C ALA A 167 11.40 13.81 -23.35
N ALA A 168 10.45 13.01 -22.82
CA ALA A 168 10.60 12.27 -21.58
C ALA A 168 11.67 11.17 -21.66
N LEU A 169 11.69 10.38 -22.74
CA LEU A 169 12.66 9.29 -22.91
C LEU A 169 14.10 9.82 -23.10
N LEU A 170 14.28 10.91 -23.83
CA LEU A 170 15.59 11.54 -23.97
C LEU A 170 16.13 12.03 -22.63
N ALA A 171 15.26 12.66 -21.81
CA ALA A 171 15.62 13.09 -20.47
C ALA A 171 15.96 11.91 -19.55
N ALA A 172 15.18 10.82 -19.61
CA ALA A 172 15.45 9.61 -18.84
C ALA A 172 16.78 8.95 -19.23
N GLY A 173 17.16 9.01 -20.51
CA GLY A 173 18.43 8.44 -21.02
C GLY A 173 19.67 9.25 -20.64
N THR A 174 19.53 10.54 -20.32
CA THR A 174 20.64 11.42 -19.94
C THR A 174 20.77 11.61 -18.43
N ALA A 175 19.72 11.29 -17.67
CA ALA A 175 19.68 11.49 -16.21
C ALA A 175 20.53 10.45 -15.48
N ARG A 176 21.13 10.85 -14.34
CA ARG A 176 21.71 9.91 -13.37
C ARG A 176 20.58 9.08 -12.74
N LEU A 177 20.88 7.84 -12.33
CA LEU A 177 19.91 6.88 -11.76
C LEU A 177 19.03 7.48 -10.65
N ASP A 178 19.57 8.40 -9.85
CA ASP A 178 18.88 9.02 -8.71
C ASP A 178 17.95 10.19 -9.10
N ALA A 179 18.11 10.76 -10.30
CA ALA A 179 17.38 11.94 -10.76
C ALA A 179 16.38 11.65 -11.91
N GLY A 180 16.21 10.37 -12.27
CA GLY A 180 15.49 9.97 -13.49
C GLY A 180 14.05 10.48 -13.57
N MET A 181 13.27 10.42 -12.51
CA MET A 181 11.87 10.85 -12.51
C MET A 181 11.74 12.38 -12.58
N SER A 182 12.55 13.11 -11.80
CA SER A 182 12.56 14.58 -11.79
C SER A 182 12.97 15.17 -13.15
N ALA A 183 13.97 14.57 -13.80
CA ALA A 183 14.40 14.99 -15.14
C ALA A 183 13.30 14.77 -16.19
N VAL A 184 12.56 13.65 -16.09
CA VAL A 184 11.40 13.37 -16.94
C VAL A 184 10.31 14.43 -16.75
N ASP A 185 9.97 14.75 -15.50
CA ASP A 185 8.94 15.75 -15.18
C ASP A 185 9.32 17.15 -15.68
N GLU A 186 10.58 17.54 -15.56
CA GLU A 186 11.08 18.82 -16.06
C GLU A 186 11.03 18.89 -17.60
N ALA A 187 11.42 17.82 -18.29
CA ALA A 187 11.35 17.73 -19.73
C ALA A 187 9.90 17.78 -20.24
N LEU A 188 8.99 17.10 -19.55
CA LEU A 188 7.55 17.12 -19.84
C LEU A 188 6.97 18.53 -19.63
N ALA A 189 7.31 19.19 -18.52
CA ALA A 189 6.88 20.55 -18.26
C ALA A 189 7.36 21.52 -19.35
N HIS A 190 8.59 21.36 -19.83
CA HIS A 190 9.14 22.15 -20.93
C HIS A 190 8.38 21.88 -22.25
N TRP A 191 8.14 20.62 -22.59
CA TRP A 191 7.38 20.24 -23.77
C TRP A 191 5.94 20.80 -23.71
N MET A 192 5.26 20.68 -22.59
CA MET A 192 3.91 21.22 -22.42
C MET A 192 3.86 22.73 -22.59
N ARG A 193 4.81 23.46 -22.03
CA ARG A 193 4.93 24.91 -22.25
C ARG A 193 5.12 25.25 -23.71
N SER A 194 5.92 24.47 -24.45
CA SER A 194 6.11 24.70 -25.90
C SER A 194 4.82 24.50 -26.69
N GLN A 195 3.99 23.53 -26.30
CA GLN A 195 2.69 23.29 -26.93
C GLN A 195 1.69 24.41 -26.62
N LEU A 196 1.69 24.90 -25.39
CA LEU A 196 0.82 26.04 -24.98
C LEU A 196 1.24 27.38 -25.60
N ALA A 197 2.53 27.60 -25.83
CA ALA A 197 3.07 28.84 -26.38
C ALA A 197 2.53 29.15 -27.81
N GLY A 198 2.12 28.12 -28.55
CA GLY A 198 1.50 28.29 -29.88
C GLY A 198 0.00 28.50 -29.87
N ALA A 199 -0.65 28.48 -28.70
CA ALA A 199 -2.09 28.66 -28.56
C ALA A 199 -2.48 30.11 -28.38
N ASP A 200 -3.54 30.54 -29.05
CA ASP A 200 -4.11 31.87 -28.83
C ASP A 200 -4.89 31.94 -27.51
N ALA A 201 -5.25 33.15 -27.12
CA ALA A 201 -5.90 33.45 -25.87
C ALA A 201 -7.22 32.70 -25.68
N ALA A 202 -8.02 32.52 -26.74
CA ALA A 202 -9.31 31.84 -26.68
C ALA A 202 -9.14 30.31 -26.52
N LEU A 203 -8.14 29.73 -27.18
CA LEU A 203 -7.81 28.31 -27.02
C LEU A 203 -7.27 28.04 -25.61
N LEU A 204 -6.42 28.93 -25.05
CA LEU A 204 -5.94 28.80 -23.68
C LEU A 204 -7.10 28.81 -22.66
N ASP A 205 -8.08 29.74 -22.85
CA ASP A 205 -9.28 29.80 -22.00
C ASP A 205 -10.14 28.50 -22.13
N THR A 206 -10.24 27.96 -23.37
CA THR A 206 -10.91 26.65 -23.61
C THR A 206 -10.20 25.51 -22.85
N LEU A 207 -8.85 25.51 -22.81
CA LEU A 207 -8.08 24.50 -22.07
C LEU A 207 -8.28 24.62 -20.55
N VAL A 208 -8.61 25.84 -20.01
CA VAL A 208 -9.01 25.96 -18.59
C VAL A 208 -10.31 25.24 -18.34
N VAL A 209 -11.28 25.28 -19.26
CA VAL A 209 -12.51 24.50 -19.13
C VAL A 209 -12.21 22.99 -19.17
N ALA A 210 -11.35 22.54 -20.09
CA ALA A 210 -10.93 21.14 -20.19
C ALA A 210 -10.21 20.63 -18.91
N ALA A 211 -9.59 21.54 -18.13
CA ALA A 211 -8.91 21.19 -16.88
C ALA A 211 -9.87 20.83 -15.74
N THR A 212 -11.16 21.12 -15.86
CA THR A 212 -12.15 20.87 -14.79
C THR A 212 -12.73 19.46 -14.75
N GLY A 213 -12.24 18.55 -15.59
CA GLY A 213 -12.55 17.14 -15.51
C GLY A 213 -13.92 16.70 -16.05
N THR A 214 -14.64 17.56 -16.74
CA THR A 214 -16.01 17.26 -17.24
C THR A 214 -16.14 17.09 -18.74
N GLY A 215 -15.04 17.21 -19.46
CA GLY A 215 -15.03 17.27 -20.93
C GLY A 215 -15.39 18.66 -21.45
N LEU A 216 -15.53 18.77 -22.77
CA LEU A 216 -15.83 20.00 -23.47
C LEU A 216 -17.14 19.90 -24.23
N ASP A 217 -18.00 20.87 -24.08
CA ASP A 217 -19.23 21.05 -24.84
C ASP A 217 -19.27 22.42 -25.55
N ALA A 218 -19.76 22.46 -26.81
CA ALA A 218 -19.72 23.68 -27.59
C ALA A 218 -20.72 24.75 -27.10
N ALA A 219 -21.88 24.33 -26.57
CA ALA A 219 -22.85 25.25 -26.02
C ALA A 219 -22.35 25.89 -24.72
N GLU A 220 -21.77 25.07 -23.83
CA GLU A 220 -21.13 25.54 -22.60
C GLU A 220 -19.96 26.48 -22.89
N LEU A 221 -19.10 26.15 -23.88
CA LEU A 221 -18.00 27.03 -24.29
C LEU A 221 -18.49 28.40 -24.83
N ALA A 222 -19.59 28.39 -25.59
CA ALA A 222 -20.18 29.64 -26.08
C ALA A 222 -20.59 30.56 -24.94
N GLU A 223 -21.22 30.04 -23.91
CA GLU A 223 -21.63 30.79 -22.72
C GLU A 223 -20.43 31.24 -21.87
N VAL A 224 -19.56 30.30 -21.47
CA VAL A 224 -18.40 30.56 -20.58
C VAL A 224 -17.43 31.58 -21.20
N LEU A 225 -17.18 31.49 -22.51
CA LEU A 225 -16.23 32.33 -23.19
C LEU A 225 -16.91 33.57 -23.82
N ASN A 226 -18.23 33.64 -23.79
CA ASN A 226 -19.05 34.70 -24.41
C ASN A 226 -18.73 34.87 -25.90
N VAL A 227 -18.79 33.77 -26.65
CA VAL A 227 -18.54 33.72 -28.10
C VAL A 227 -19.74 33.12 -28.82
N ASP A 228 -19.82 33.31 -30.11
CA ASP A 228 -20.87 32.68 -30.92
C ASP A 228 -20.67 31.19 -31.07
N SER A 229 -21.73 30.45 -31.40
CA SER A 229 -21.75 29.00 -31.50
C SER A 229 -20.76 28.44 -32.54
N ALA A 230 -20.51 29.21 -33.65
CA ALA A 230 -19.56 28.75 -34.67
C ALA A 230 -18.12 28.85 -34.15
N THR A 231 -17.76 29.95 -33.47
CA THR A 231 -16.48 30.12 -32.81
C THR A 231 -16.26 29.07 -31.69
N ALA A 232 -17.27 28.80 -30.86
CA ALA A 232 -17.21 27.76 -29.82
C ALA A 232 -16.96 26.38 -30.42
N THR A 233 -17.61 26.06 -31.53
CA THR A 233 -17.41 24.79 -32.24
C THR A 233 -16.00 24.68 -32.84
N ASP A 234 -15.44 25.77 -33.36
CA ASP A 234 -14.05 25.79 -33.82
C ASP A 234 -13.05 25.61 -32.66
N LEU A 235 -13.26 26.31 -31.54
CA LEU A 235 -12.45 26.21 -30.35
C LEU A 235 -12.46 24.77 -29.79
N LEU A 236 -13.62 24.13 -29.74
CA LEU A 236 -13.77 22.74 -29.38
C LEU A 236 -12.94 21.82 -30.29
N ALA A 237 -13.05 22.00 -31.61
CA ALA A 237 -12.28 21.19 -32.56
C ALA A 237 -10.76 21.43 -32.42
N ARG A 238 -10.33 22.66 -32.15
CA ARG A 238 -8.94 23.03 -31.90
C ARG A 238 -8.42 22.44 -30.59
N ALA A 239 -9.21 22.47 -29.54
CA ALA A 239 -8.85 21.86 -28.28
C ALA A 239 -8.68 20.34 -28.41
N ARG A 240 -9.61 19.65 -29.07
CA ARG A 240 -9.50 18.21 -29.38
C ARG A 240 -8.29 17.84 -30.22
N ALA A 241 -7.89 18.73 -31.11
CA ALA A 241 -6.69 18.55 -31.93
C ALA A 241 -5.39 18.89 -31.20
N CYS A 242 -5.45 19.47 -29.99
CA CYS A 242 -4.30 19.81 -29.19
C CYS A 242 -3.63 18.54 -28.61
N ALA A 243 -2.28 18.55 -28.53
CA ALA A 243 -1.49 17.47 -27.91
C ALA A 243 -1.80 17.25 -26.41
N LEU A 244 -2.33 18.26 -25.74
CA LEU A 244 -2.53 18.28 -24.29
C LEU A 244 -3.94 17.85 -23.85
N VAL A 245 -4.86 17.59 -24.79
CA VAL A 245 -6.23 17.16 -24.52
C VAL A 245 -6.37 15.68 -24.84
N THR A 246 -6.97 14.92 -23.93
CA THR A 246 -7.22 13.48 -24.06
C THR A 246 -8.41 13.18 -24.96
N ASP A 247 -8.65 11.90 -25.28
CA ASP A 247 -9.84 11.46 -26.05
C ASP A 247 -11.16 11.69 -25.30
N ALA A 248 -11.09 11.88 -23.98
CA ALA A 248 -12.23 12.23 -23.13
C ALA A 248 -12.45 13.75 -23.00
N ASP A 249 -11.83 14.56 -23.86
CA ASP A 249 -11.87 16.03 -23.83
C ASP A 249 -11.35 16.65 -22.51
N LEU A 250 -10.41 15.98 -21.84
CA LEU A 250 -9.79 16.44 -20.59
C LEU A 250 -8.37 16.94 -20.85
N LEU A 251 -7.98 18.03 -20.20
CA LEU A 251 -6.60 18.48 -20.18
C LEU A 251 -5.73 17.48 -19.39
N LEU A 252 -4.53 17.16 -19.89
CA LEU A 252 -3.55 16.37 -19.16
C LEU A 252 -3.24 17.02 -17.80
N GLY A 253 -3.32 16.25 -16.71
CA GLY A 253 -3.12 16.79 -15.35
C GLY A 253 -1.78 17.52 -15.18
N ALA A 254 -0.71 17.00 -15.79
CA ALA A 254 0.62 17.61 -15.77
C ALA A 254 0.69 18.95 -16.55
N ALA A 255 -0.27 19.23 -17.44
CA ALA A 255 -0.34 20.48 -18.19
C ALA A 255 -1.04 21.62 -17.42
N VAL A 256 -1.84 21.28 -16.39
CA VAL A 256 -2.58 22.27 -15.59
C VAL A 256 -1.68 23.32 -14.94
N PRO A 257 -0.59 22.96 -14.22
CA PRO A 257 0.32 23.96 -13.67
C PRO A 257 0.96 24.86 -14.73
N GLN A 258 1.29 24.30 -15.89
CA GLN A 258 1.93 25.05 -16.99
C GLN A 258 0.95 26.05 -17.62
N LEU A 259 -0.30 25.65 -17.81
CA LEU A 259 -1.38 26.52 -18.30
C LEU A 259 -1.64 27.67 -17.32
N ARG A 260 -1.68 27.38 -16.04
CA ARG A 260 -1.88 28.39 -14.99
C ARG A 260 -0.75 29.41 -14.93
N VAL A 261 0.51 28.98 -15.07
CA VAL A 261 1.68 29.88 -15.15
C VAL A 261 1.59 30.80 -16.38
N MET A 262 1.16 30.27 -17.54
CA MET A 262 1.06 31.05 -18.76
C MET A 262 -0.07 32.08 -18.77
N LEU A 263 -1.23 31.73 -18.22
CA LEU A 263 -2.38 32.63 -18.14
C LEU A 263 -2.29 33.64 -17.00
N GLY A 264 -1.56 33.26 -15.94
CA GLY A 264 -1.59 33.91 -14.64
C GLY A 264 -2.86 33.54 -13.84
N ASP A 265 -2.72 33.46 -12.51
CA ASP A 265 -3.79 33.03 -11.58
C ASP A 265 -5.09 33.79 -11.76
N ARG A 266 -5.00 35.12 -11.96
CA ARG A 266 -6.18 36.00 -12.07
C ARG A 266 -7.07 35.59 -13.25
N ARG A 267 -6.49 35.36 -14.42
CA ARG A 267 -7.24 35.01 -15.63
C ARG A 267 -7.74 33.56 -15.52
N TYR A 268 -6.90 32.65 -15.05
CA TYR A 268 -7.24 31.26 -14.86
C TYR A 268 -8.49 31.10 -13.96
N VAL A 269 -8.50 31.74 -12.78
CA VAL A 269 -9.64 31.74 -11.86
C VAL A 269 -10.87 32.47 -12.44
N ALA A 270 -10.68 33.50 -13.23
CA ALA A 270 -11.80 34.25 -13.85
C ALA A 270 -12.58 33.38 -14.86
N VAL A 271 -11.90 32.56 -15.67
CA VAL A 271 -12.57 31.61 -16.59
C VAL A 271 -13.31 30.53 -15.77
N GLN A 272 -12.67 29.99 -14.73
CA GLN A 272 -13.30 28.99 -13.86
C GLN A 272 -14.53 29.52 -13.12
N ARG A 273 -14.51 30.80 -12.72
CA ARG A 273 -15.68 31.43 -12.09
C ARG A 273 -16.86 31.51 -13.05
N ARG A 274 -16.63 31.89 -14.30
CA ARG A 274 -17.69 31.91 -15.32
C ARG A 274 -18.26 30.51 -15.57
N LEU A 275 -17.39 29.50 -15.63
CA LEU A 275 -17.83 28.13 -15.74
C LEU A 275 -18.69 27.70 -14.54
N LEU A 276 -18.30 28.08 -13.32
CA LEU A 276 -19.07 27.84 -12.11
C LEU A 276 -20.46 28.46 -12.21
N GLU A 277 -20.54 29.76 -12.59
CA GLU A 277 -21.80 30.47 -12.73
C GLU A 277 -22.74 29.79 -13.75
N THR A 278 -22.23 29.46 -14.95
CA THR A 278 -22.99 28.75 -15.98
C THR A 278 -23.53 27.42 -15.46
N ARG A 279 -22.72 26.64 -14.77
CA ARG A 279 -23.14 25.31 -14.27
C ARG A 279 -24.06 25.34 -13.06
N LEU A 280 -23.88 26.31 -12.16
CA LEU A 280 -24.82 26.51 -11.05
C LEU A 280 -26.19 26.95 -11.55
N ASP A 281 -26.24 27.87 -12.47
CA ASP A 281 -27.48 28.41 -13.00
C ASP A 281 -28.27 27.35 -13.83
N ALA A 282 -27.53 26.45 -14.50
CA ALA A 282 -28.10 25.32 -15.22
C ALA A 282 -28.41 24.09 -14.34
N GLY A 283 -28.00 24.07 -13.07
CA GLY A 283 -28.11 22.89 -12.18
C GLY A 283 -27.25 21.71 -12.62
N LEU A 284 -26.15 21.93 -13.34
CA LEU A 284 -25.28 20.90 -13.92
C LEU A 284 -23.96 20.76 -13.20
N LEU A 285 -23.75 21.44 -12.07
CA LEU A 285 -22.52 21.33 -11.29
C LEU A 285 -22.42 19.94 -10.65
N ARG A 286 -21.30 19.26 -10.91
CA ARG A 286 -20.99 17.96 -10.30
C ARG A 286 -20.06 18.16 -9.11
N ASP A 287 -20.15 17.27 -8.09
CA ASP A 287 -19.38 17.34 -6.86
C ASP A 287 -17.87 17.44 -7.10
N GLN A 288 -17.34 16.55 -7.95
CA GLN A 288 -15.92 16.55 -8.29
C GLN A 288 -15.45 17.84 -8.99
N THR A 289 -16.31 18.39 -9.85
CA THR A 289 -16.01 19.66 -10.54
C THR A 289 -16.01 20.81 -9.54
N GLY A 290 -17.01 20.87 -8.66
CA GLY A 290 -17.06 21.85 -7.59
C GLY A 290 -15.79 21.83 -6.72
N ALA A 291 -15.35 20.65 -6.32
CA ALA A 291 -14.12 20.49 -5.54
C ALA A 291 -12.89 21.00 -6.32
N LEU A 292 -12.73 20.62 -7.59
CA LEU A 292 -11.61 21.09 -8.42
C LEU A 292 -11.60 22.62 -8.60
N LEU A 293 -12.77 23.24 -8.76
CA LEU A 293 -12.87 24.69 -8.86
C LEU A 293 -12.43 25.39 -7.58
N ALA A 294 -12.86 24.89 -6.42
CA ALA A 294 -12.45 25.41 -5.12
C ALA A 294 -10.94 25.20 -4.87
N GLU A 295 -10.42 24.01 -5.14
CA GLU A 295 -8.99 23.65 -5.04
C GLU A 295 -8.12 24.54 -5.96
N SER A 296 -8.68 24.97 -7.10
CA SER A 296 -8.01 25.90 -8.04
C SER A 296 -8.02 27.35 -7.56
N GLY A 297 -8.77 27.69 -6.51
CA GLY A 297 -8.81 29.00 -5.91
C GLY A 297 -10.06 29.83 -6.23
N VAL A 298 -11.10 29.22 -6.79
CA VAL A 298 -12.40 29.89 -6.97
C VAL A 298 -13.07 30.03 -5.59
N ARG A 299 -13.37 31.28 -5.22
CA ARG A 299 -14.11 31.59 -3.99
C ARG A 299 -15.48 32.10 -4.34
N ASP A 300 -16.51 31.37 -3.91
CA ASP A 300 -17.92 31.73 -4.12
C ASP A 300 -18.78 31.09 -3.02
N PRO A 301 -19.65 31.83 -2.33
CA PRO A 301 -20.52 31.30 -1.27
C PRO A 301 -21.45 30.20 -1.75
N ARG A 302 -21.97 30.26 -2.99
CA ARG A 302 -22.83 29.21 -3.56
C ARG A 302 -22.08 27.91 -3.78
N LEU A 303 -20.79 28.02 -4.22
CA LEU A 303 -19.91 26.87 -4.35
C LEU A 303 -19.60 26.24 -2.97
N ALA A 304 -19.34 27.07 -1.96
CA ALA A 304 -19.10 26.61 -0.59
C ALA A 304 -20.31 25.85 -0.04
N GLU A 305 -21.51 26.38 -0.20
CA GLU A 305 -22.76 25.74 0.23
C GLU A 305 -23.00 24.42 -0.54
N PHE A 306 -22.82 24.44 -1.85
CA PHE A 306 -22.92 23.23 -2.68
C PHE A 306 -21.99 22.12 -2.19
N LEU A 307 -20.72 22.44 -1.88
CA LEU A 307 -19.74 21.47 -1.41
C LEU A 307 -20.04 20.94 0.01
N ILE A 308 -20.58 21.78 0.88
CA ILE A 308 -21.07 21.33 2.20
C ILE A 308 -22.21 20.31 2.03
N ASN A 309 -23.15 20.59 1.15
CA ASN A 309 -24.24 19.67 0.84
C ASN A 309 -23.71 18.36 0.21
N SER A 310 -22.76 18.45 -0.74
CA SER A 310 -22.10 17.27 -1.32
C SER A 310 -21.40 16.41 -0.27
N ALA A 311 -20.71 17.03 0.70
CA ALA A 311 -20.04 16.34 1.81
C ALA A 311 -21.02 15.55 2.69
N GLN A 312 -22.24 16.06 2.91
CA GLN A 312 -23.27 15.39 3.70
C GLN A 312 -23.84 14.16 2.99
N HIS A 313 -23.90 14.16 1.66
CA HIS A 313 -24.46 13.08 0.86
C HIS A 313 -23.43 12.03 0.42
N ASN A 314 -22.17 12.41 0.30
CA ASN A 314 -21.08 11.51 -0.13
C ASN A 314 -20.04 11.34 0.98
N ARG A 315 -20.27 10.35 1.84
CA ARG A 315 -19.41 10.08 3.02
C ARG A 315 -17.98 9.73 2.64
N ALA A 316 -17.75 9.08 1.51
CA ALA A 316 -16.41 8.64 1.09
C ALA A 316 -15.47 9.82 0.78
N GLU A 317 -16.00 10.86 0.16
CA GLU A 317 -15.25 12.05 -0.27
C GLU A 317 -15.48 13.27 0.65
N ALA A 318 -16.23 13.10 1.74
CA ALA A 318 -16.69 14.21 2.59
C ALA A 318 -15.55 15.10 3.10
N ALA A 319 -14.43 14.52 3.52
CA ALA A 319 -13.26 15.27 4.01
C ALA A 319 -12.73 16.24 2.94
N ARG A 320 -12.64 15.78 1.70
CA ARG A 320 -12.20 16.59 0.56
C ARG A 320 -13.19 17.71 0.25
N TYR A 321 -14.50 17.39 0.28
CA TYR A 321 -15.53 18.40 0.01
C TYR A 321 -15.61 19.48 1.09
N TYR A 322 -15.45 19.12 2.37
CA TYR A 322 -15.34 20.12 3.44
C TYR A 322 -14.09 20.99 3.30
N ALA A 323 -12.95 20.39 2.97
CA ALA A 323 -11.71 21.12 2.69
C ALA A 323 -11.88 22.09 1.51
N ALA A 324 -12.51 21.62 0.43
CA ALA A 324 -12.84 22.43 -0.73
C ALA A 324 -13.85 23.55 -0.41
N ALA A 325 -14.86 23.27 0.44
CA ALA A 325 -15.81 24.28 0.90
C ALA A 325 -15.11 25.41 1.68
N ALA A 326 -14.20 25.06 2.57
CA ALA A 326 -13.38 26.03 3.31
C ALA A 326 -12.49 26.86 2.34
N ALA A 327 -11.89 26.23 1.32
CA ALA A 327 -11.12 26.91 0.28
C ALA A 327 -12.01 27.86 -0.55
N ALA A 328 -13.28 27.48 -0.81
CA ALA A 328 -14.26 28.30 -1.49
C ALA A 328 -14.77 29.49 -0.64
N GLY A 329 -14.44 29.51 0.67
CA GLY A 329 -14.76 30.61 1.58
C GLY A 329 -15.84 30.29 2.62
N ALA A 330 -16.17 29.01 2.84
CA ALA A 330 -17.04 28.62 3.96
C ALA A 330 -16.41 28.98 5.31
N GLU A 331 -17.23 29.42 6.25
CA GLU A 331 -16.79 29.53 7.64
C GLU A 331 -16.51 28.12 8.20
N VAL A 332 -15.34 27.94 8.78
CA VAL A 332 -14.91 26.63 9.30
C VAL A 332 -15.66 26.22 10.55
N ARG A 333 -16.00 27.18 11.40
CA ARG A 333 -16.62 26.92 12.71
C ARG A 333 -17.92 26.07 12.63
N PRO A 334 -18.91 26.40 11.77
CA PRO A 334 -20.16 25.62 11.69
C PRO A 334 -19.99 24.20 11.18
N ILE A 335 -18.92 23.95 10.40
CA ILE A 335 -18.64 22.66 9.78
C ILE A 335 -17.49 21.90 10.45
N ALA A 336 -16.88 22.49 11.49
CA ALA A 336 -15.66 21.95 12.09
C ALA A 336 -15.82 20.51 12.57
N MET A 337 -16.94 20.20 13.26
CA MET A 337 -17.18 18.87 13.81
C MET A 337 -17.42 17.83 12.69
N GLN A 338 -18.23 18.17 11.69
CA GLN A 338 -18.51 17.29 10.56
C GLN A 338 -17.26 17.05 9.70
N TRP A 339 -16.44 18.08 9.54
CA TRP A 339 -15.18 17.96 8.84
C TRP A 339 -14.16 17.13 9.63
N ALA A 340 -14.06 17.34 10.95
CA ALA A 340 -13.21 16.53 11.83
C ALA A 340 -13.58 15.04 11.76
N ASP A 341 -14.87 14.74 11.78
CA ASP A 341 -15.38 13.38 11.61
C ASP A 341 -15.01 12.78 10.26
N ALA A 342 -15.20 13.55 9.20
CA ALA A 342 -14.88 13.11 7.85
C ALA A 342 -13.37 12.89 7.68
N ALA A 343 -12.53 13.78 8.23
CA ALA A 343 -11.07 13.67 8.22
C ALA A 343 -10.59 12.44 9.01
N SER A 344 -11.17 12.20 10.20
CA SER A 344 -10.86 11.02 11.02
C SER A 344 -11.14 9.72 10.27
N ARG A 345 -12.29 9.64 9.59
CA ARG A 345 -12.65 8.47 8.75
C ARG A 345 -11.75 8.28 7.53
N ALA A 346 -11.29 9.37 6.95
CA ALA A 346 -10.35 9.35 5.84
C ALA A 346 -8.90 9.03 6.26
N GLY A 347 -8.62 8.93 7.58
CA GLY A 347 -7.28 8.71 8.13
C GLY A 347 -6.41 9.97 8.17
N ASP A 348 -6.96 11.14 7.91
CA ASP A 348 -6.28 12.44 8.07
C ASP A 348 -6.37 12.87 9.54
N ASP A 349 -5.55 12.22 10.37
CA ASP A 349 -5.50 12.44 11.82
C ASP A 349 -5.09 13.87 12.19
N GLU A 350 -4.26 14.52 11.37
CA GLU A 350 -3.80 15.89 11.61
C GLU A 350 -4.95 16.89 11.47
N THR A 351 -5.68 16.83 10.37
CA THR A 351 -6.84 17.68 10.14
C THR A 351 -7.94 17.40 11.15
N ALA A 352 -8.21 16.12 11.46
CA ALA A 352 -9.22 15.72 12.44
C ALA A 352 -8.92 16.33 13.83
N GLN A 353 -7.69 16.20 14.31
CA GLN A 353 -7.28 16.74 15.62
C GLN A 353 -7.28 18.27 15.62
N ARG A 354 -6.73 18.91 14.58
CA ARG A 354 -6.69 20.37 14.45
C ARG A 354 -8.07 21.02 14.50
N LEU A 355 -9.09 20.33 14.00
CA LEU A 355 -10.48 20.83 13.99
C LEU A 355 -11.24 20.51 15.28
N ALA A 356 -11.03 19.32 15.87
CA ALA A 356 -11.75 18.86 17.04
C ALA A 356 -11.19 19.41 18.36
N GLU A 357 -9.86 19.51 18.51
CA GLU A 357 -9.22 19.94 19.76
C GLU A 357 -9.67 21.33 20.24
N PRO A 358 -9.82 22.36 19.40
CA PRO A 358 -10.31 23.67 19.83
C PRO A 358 -11.76 23.66 20.34
N LEU A 359 -12.54 22.63 20.02
CA LEU A 359 -13.90 22.48 20.54
C LEU A 359 -13.93 22.00 21.98
N LEU A 360 -12.86 21.35 22.45
CA LEU A 360 -12.71 20.90 23.85
C LEU A 360 -12.48 22.06 24.84
N ASP A 361 -11.83 23.13 24.39
CA ASP A 361 -11.42 24.27 25.21
C ASP A 361 -12.50 25.37 25.30
N ARG A 362 -13.66 25.15 24.68
CA ARG A 362 -14.70 26.17 24.56
C ARG A 362 -15.84 25.94 25.53
N ASP A 363 -16.23 26.96 26.22
CA ASP A 363 -17.38 26.94 27.13
C ASP A 363 -18.74 26.96 26.40
N ASP A 364 -18.77 27.42 25.12
CA ASP A 364 -19.98 27.55 24.29
C ASP A 364 -20.26 26.34 23.39
N THR A 365 -19.44 25.27 23.48
CA THR A 365 -19.61 24.06 22.65
C THR A 365 -20.86 23.29 23.11
N ALA A 366 -21.73 22.95 22.15
CA ALA A 366 -22.92 22.15 22.45
C ALA A 366 -22.54 20.76 22.99
N PRO A 367 -23.31 20.17 23.90
CA PRO A 367 -22.96 18.87 24.50
C PRO A 367 -22.72 17.76 23.50
N SER A 368 -23.48 17.74 22.40
CA SER A 368 -23.29 16.76 21.30
C SER A 368 -22.02 16.99 20.51
N GLU A 369 -21.64 18.25 20.25
CA GLU A 369 -20.39 18.59 19.57
C GLU A 369 -19.17 18.27 20.46
N LEU A 370 -19.30 18.55 21.77
CA LEU A 370 -18.26 18.21 22.74
C LEU A 370 -18.01 16.71 22.80
N ALA A 371 -19.08 15.89 22.87
CA ALA A 371 -18.96 14.43 22.84
C ALA A 371 -18.29 13.96 21.52
N GLY A 372 -18.72 14.51 20.38
CA GLY A 372 -18.13 14.22 19.08
C GLY A 372 -16.64 14.61 19.00
N ALA A 373 -16.27 15.79 19.52
CA ALA A 373 -14.88 16.23 19.56
C ALA A 373 -14.00 15.31 20.42
N VAL A 374 -14.51 14.88 21.59
CA VAL A 374 -13.83 13.88 22.42
C VAL A 374 -13.68 12.56 21.65
N ARG A 375 -14.73 12.10 20.99
CA ARG A 375 -14.67 10.87 20.19
C ARG A 375 -13.58 10.93 19.10
N VAL A 376 -13.55 12.03 18.33
CA VAL A 376 -12.53 12.20 17.27
C VAL A 376 -11.12 12.26 17.85
N CYS A 377 -10.89 13.11 18.84
CA CYS A 377 -9.57 13.23 19.49
C CYS A 377 -9.12 11.92 20.12
N ALA A 378 -10.01 11.22 20.83
CA ALA A 378 -9.70 9.95 21.47
C ALA A 378 -9.44 8.84 20.45
N SER A 379 -10.16 8.79 19.32
CA SER A 379 -9.92 7.85 18.24
C SER A 379 -8.55 8.08 17.56
N VAL A 380 -8.20 9.33 17.29
CA VAL A 380 -6.87 9.70 16.77
C VAL A 380 -5.76 9.31 17.74
N LEU A 381 -5.90 9.65 19.03
CA LEU A 381 -4.92 9.27 20.05
C LEU A 381 -4.76 7.76 20.15
N THR A 382 -5.86 7.00 20.06
CA THR A 382 -5.82 5.54 20.12
C THR A 382 -5.11 4.92 18.90
N ARG A 383 -5.35 5.44 17.71
CA ARG A 383 -4.61 5.02 16.50
C ARG A 383 -3.11 5.33 16.59
N ARG A 384 -2.75 6.47 17.21
CA ARG A 384 -1.37 6.82 17.49
C ARG A 384 -0.74 6.01 18.63
N GLY A 385 -1.51 5.15 19.30
CA GLY A 385 -1.03 4.34 20.40
C GLY A 385 -1.01 5.05 21.76
N LEU A 386 -1.70 6.20 21.90
CA LEU A 386 -1.75 7.02 23.11
C LEU A 386 -3.08 6.78 23.87
N VAL A 387 -3.35 5.51 24.14
CA VAL A 387 -4.65 5.06 24.68
C VAL A 387 -4.96 5.64 26.07
N ASN A 388 -3.95 5.85 26.93
CA ASN A 388 -4.15 6.42 28.25
C ASN A 388 -4.61 7.89 28.21
N ARG A 389 -4.10 8.64 27.22
CA ARG A 389 -4.58 10.01 26.96
C ARG A 389 -6.00 10.01 26.41
N ALA A 390 -6.32 9.08 25.50
CA ALA A 390 -7.68 8.91 24.99
C ALA A 390 -8.67 8.56 26.10
N ALA A 391 -8.31 7.63 26.97
CA ALA A 391 -9.13 7.27 28.15
C ALA A 391 -9.29 8.46 29.13
N ALA A 392 -8.25 9.29 29.29
CA ALA A 392 -8.32 10.47 30.12
C ALA A 392 -9.36 11.49 29.62
N LEU A 393 -9.52 11.65 28.30
CA LEU A 393 -10.55 12.50 27.70
C LEU A 393 -11.96 11.99 28.06
N TYR A 394 -12.21 10.69 27.98
CA TYR A 394 -13.51 10.12 28.35
C TYR A 394 -13.79 10.17 29.84
N ARG A 395 -12.78 9.99 30.71
CA ARG A 395 -12.91 10.18 32.14
C ARG A 395 -13.27 11.64 32.50
N TRP A 396 -12.62 12.60 31.77
CA TRP A 396 -12.95 14.02 31.92
C TRP A 396 -14.37 14.33 31.43
N LEU A 397 -14.81 13.77 30.30
CA LEU A 397 -16.16 13.96 29.78
C LEU A 397 -17.21 13.37 30.72
N GLY A 398 -16.93 12.21 31.28
CA GLY A 398 -17.82 11.46 32.18
C GLY A 398 -18.93 10.70 31.45
N PRO A 399 -19.42 9.57 31.99
CA PRO A 399 -20.31 8.63 31.32
C PRO A 399 -21.66 9.26 30.91
N ASN A 400 -22.18 10.23 31.62
CA ASN A 400 -23.48 10.87 31.34
C ASN A 400 -23.44 11.79 30.09
N ARG A 401 -22.26 12.28 29.69
CA ARG A 401 -22.09 13.19 28.53
C ARG A 401 -21.61 12.48 27.26
N VAL A 402 -21.24 11.20 27.33
CA VAL A 402 -20.75 10.44 26.20
C VAL A 402 -21.81 10.29 25.11
N GLY A 403 -23.10 10.24 25.46
CA GLY A 403 -24.17 10.17 24.48
C GLY A 403 -24.18 8.88 23.65
N ALA A 404 -24.42 9.01 22.35
CA ALA A 404 -24.49 7.91 21.39
C ALA A 404 -23.13 7.20 21.19
N ASP A 405 -22.03 7.86 21.55
CA ASP A 405 -20.66 7.36 21.38
C ASP A 405 -20.20 6.44 22.52
N TRP A 406 -21.11 5.97 23.36
CA TRP A 406 -20.81 5.11 24.50
C TRP A 406 -19.96 3.89 24.16
N ALA A 407 -20.18 3.28 22.99
CA ALA A 407 -19.44 2.09 22.55
C ALA A 407 -17.97 2.40 22.25
N VAL A 408 -17.67 3.55 21.66
CA VAL A 408 -16.31 4.03 21.45
C VAL A 408 -15.62 4.32 22.78
N ALA A 409 -16.33 5.00 23.69
CA ALA A 409 -15.82 5.28 25.02
C ALA A 409 -15.51 4.00 25.81
N ALA A 410 -16.46 3.06 25.86
CA ALA A 410 -16.28 1.77 26.52
C ALA A 410 -15.11 0.99 25.93
N THR A 411 -14.94 0.99 24.60
CA THR A 411 -13.82 0.36 23.92
C THR A 411 -12.47 0.94 24.37
N ILE A 412 -12.32 2.26 24.34
CA ILE A 412 -11.06 2.94 24.70
C ILE A 412 -10.73 2.76 26.18
N LEU A 413 -11.74 2.90 27.06
CA LEU A 413 -11.57 2.69 28.49
C LEU A 413 -11.18 1.22 28.79
N ALA A 414 -11.83 0.25 28.16
CA ALA A 414 -11.48 -1.15 28.30
C ALA A 414 -10.05 -1.44 27.83
N LEU A 415 -9.62 -0.89 26.68
CA LEU A 415 -8.25 -1.03 26.20
C LEU A 415 -7.21 -0.47 27.18
N ALA A 416 -7.53 0.64 27.85
CA ALA A 416 -6.70 1.25 28.89
C ALA A 416 -6.75 0.50 30.24
N GLY A 417 -7.54 -0.57 30.34
CA GLY A 417 -7.72 -1.35 31.56
C GLY A 417 -8.67 -0.71 32.59
N ASP A 418 -9.47 0.28 32.18
CA ASP A 418 -10.49 0.95 33.01
C ASP A 418 -11.84 0.22 32.89
N GLY A 419 -11.90 -1.03 33.32
CA GLY A 419 -13.07 -1.89 33.14
C GLY A 419 -14.34 -1.37 33.84
N VAL A 420 -14.22 -0.72 35.01
CA VAL A 420 -15.36 -0.15 35.74
C VAL A 420 -15.96 1.01 34.94
N GLU A 421 -15.12 1.99 34.56
CA GLU A 421 -15.54 3.14 33.77
C GLU A 421 -16.07 2.75 32.39
N ALA A 422 -15.50 1.68 31.80
CA ALA A 422 -15.99 1.11 30.55
C ALA A 422 -17.41 0.53 30.73
N SER A 423 -17.67 -0.16 31.82
CA SER A 423 -19.00 -0.68 32.15
C SER A 423 -19.99 0.46 32.42
N ASP A 424 -19.59 1.49 33.19
CA ASP A 424 -20.41 2.68 33.44
C ASP A 424 -20.80 3.41 32.14
N ALA A 425 -19.88 3.45 31.14
CA ALA A 425 -20.18 3.99 29.83
C ALA A 425 -21.18 3.09 29.07
N ALA A 426 -21.06 1.77 29.19
CA ALA A 426 -21.95 0.81 28.56
C ALA A 426 -23.35 0.76 29.15
N ASP A 427 -23.56 1.12 30.43
CA ASP A 427 -24.86 1.24 31.07
C ASP A 427 -25.78 2.29 30.42
N ASN A 428 -25.22 3.17 29.59
CA ASN A 428 -25.97 4.11 28.77
C ASN A 428 -26.48 3.52 27.43
N ALA A 429 -26.14 2.28 27.11
CA ALA A 429 -26.46 1.65 25.80
C ALA A 429 -27.96 1.68 25.48
N ASP A 430 -28.82 1.37 26.48
CA ASP A 430 -30.26 1.27 26.26
C ASP A 430 -30.94 2.62 26.02
N ARG A 431 -30.25 3.73 26.28
CA ARG A 431 -30.76 5.09 25.99
C ARG A 431 -30.66 5.46 24.52
N TRP A 432 -29.92 4.70 23.73
CA TRP A 432 -29.60 5.02 22.34
C TRP A 432 -30.04 3.93 21.37
N PRO A 433 -30.66 4.28 20.23
CA PRO A 433 -31.16 3.29 19.30
C PRO A 433 -29.98 2.51 18.69
N PRO A 434 -30.17 1.20 18.42
CA PRO A 434 -29.17 0.37 17.73
C PRO A 434 -29.14 0.72 16.23
N THR A 435 -28.36 1.72 15.86
CA THR A 435 -28.16 2.09 14.45
C THR A 435 -27.20 1.11 13.76
N GLN A 436 -27.34 0.96 12.44
CA GLN A 436 -26.45 0.11 11.65
C GLN A 436 -25.01 0.63 11.68
N SER A 437 -24.80 1.95 11.67
CA SER A 437 -23.49 2.59 11.75
C SER A 437 -22.76 2.33 13.06
N ALA A 438 -23.49 2.12 14.16
CA ALA A 438 -22.95 1.82 15.48
C ALA A 438 -22.82 0.31 15.76
N ALA A 439 -23.24 -0.57 14.84
CA ALA A 439 -23.31 -2.01 15.09
C ALA A 439 -21.93 -2.62 15.39
N GLU A 440 -20.90 -2.25 14.62
CA GLU A 440 -19.54 -2.74 14.81
C GLU A 440 -18.96 -2.28 16.15
N SER A 441 -18.99 -0.97 16.44
CA SER A 441 -18.47 -0.42 17.70
C SER A 441 -19.16 -1.00 18.94
N ARG A 442 -20.47 -1.26 18.88
CA ARG A 442 -21.23 -1.93 19.94
C ARG A 442 -20.78 -3.36 20.18
N LEU A 443 -20.57 -4.13 19.11
CA LEU A 443 -20.04 -5.50 19.20
C LEU A 443 -18.63 -5.53 19.79
N ILE A 444 -17.76 -4.61 19.36
CA ILE A 444 -16.38 -4.51 19.88
C ILE A 444 -16.41 -4.15 21.37
N ALA A 445 -17.18 -3.14 21.78
CA ALA A 445 -17.29 -2.71 23.17
C ALA A 445 -17.76 -3.84 24.07
N ASN A 446 -18.87 -4.49 23.71
CA ASN A 446 -19.44 -5.59 24.47
C ASN A 446 -18.46 -6.80 24.54
N ALA A 447 -17.80 -7.12 23.45
CA ALA A 447 -16.83 -8.21 23.43
C ALA A 447 -15.59 -7.90 24.28
N LEU A 448 -15.09 -6.66 24.25
CA LEU A 448 -14.00 -6.25 25.13
C LEU A 448 -14.39 -6.35 26.60
N LEU A 449 -15.57 -5.84 26.97
CA LEU A 449 -16.07 -5.97 28.34
C LEU A 449 -16.19 -7.44 28.76
N GLN A 450 -16.74 -8.31 27.90
CA GLN A 450 -16.81 -9.75 28.14
C GLN A 450 -15.42 -10.39 28.27
N SER A 451 -14.43 -9.92 27.53
CA SER A 451 -13.05 -10.44 27.61
C SER A 451 -12.32 -10.08 28.91
N LEU A 452 -12.83 -9.10 29.65
CA LEU A 452 -12.34 -8.72 30.98
C LEU A 452 -12.96 -9.55 32.12
N ASP A 453 -13.79 -10.57 31.78
CA ASP A 453 -14.38 -11.47 32.77
C ASP A 453 -13.28 -12.13 33.65
N PRO A 454 -13.40 -12.00 34.98
CA PRO A 454 -12.41 -12.54 35.91
C PRO A 454 -12.19 -14.05 35.83
N HIS A 455 -13.16 -14.79 35.30
CA HIS A 455 -13.09 -16.25 35.16
C HIS A 455 -12.78 -16.70 33.73
N GLY A 456 -12.72 -15.78 32.75
CA GLY A 456 -12.48 -16.09 31.35
C GLY A 456 -13.60 -16.86 30.64
N ALA A 457 -14.71 -17.14 31.32
CA ALA A 457 -15.82 -17.96 30.81
C ALA A 457 -16.50 -17.32 29.58
N ALA A 458 -16.53 -15.99 29.50
CA ALA A 458 -17.13 -15.22 28.41
C ALA A 458 -16.19 -15.05 27.18
N THR A 459 -14.91 -15.41 27.29
CA THR A 459 -13.92 -15.22 26.20
C THR A 459 -14.32 -15.84 24.86
N PRO A 460 -14.84 -17.09 24.79
CA PRO A 460 -15.26 -17.67 23.52
C PRO A 460 -16.41 -16.92 22.84
N ALA A 461 -17.35 -16.39 23.63
CA ALA A 461 -18.46 -15.58 23.15
C ALA A 461 -17.94 -14.21 22.64
N ALA A 462 -17.04 -13.60 23.39
CA ALA A 462 -16.37 -12.35 22.99
C ALA A 462 -15.65 -12.46 21.65
N ILE A 463 -14.86 -13.53 21.46
CA ILE A 463 -14.17 -13.79 20.18
C ILE A 463 -15.18 -13.97 19.04
N SER A 464 -16.27 -14.72 19.28
CA SER A 464 -17.31 -14.93 18.26
C SER A 464 -18.02 -13.62 17.88
N ALA A 465 -18.31 -12.75 18.84
CA ALA A 465 -18.90 -11.42 18.61
C ALA A 465 -17.95 -10.51 17.81
N LEU A 466 -16.64 -10.56 18.07
CA LEU A 466 -15.63 -9.81 17.33
C LEU A 466 -15.48 -10.30 15.88
N VAL A 467 -15.54 -11.61 15.66
CA VAL A 467 -15.55 -12.19 14.30
C VAL A 467 -16.81 -11.74 13.56
N GLN A 468 -17.97 -11.70 14.22
CA GLN A 468 -19.20 -11.16 13.66
C GLN A 468 -19.05 -9.65 13.32
N ALA A 469 -18.46 -8.85 14.21
CA ALA A 469 -18.19 -7.45 13.98
C ALA A 469 -17.31 -7.25 12.73
N ALA A 470 -16.28 -8.08 12.55
CA ALA A 470 -15.40 -8.04 11.39
C ALA A 470 -16.12 -8.30 10.05
N HIS A 471 -17.20 -9.08 10.05
CA HIS A 471 -18.03 -9.31 8.86
C HIS A 471 -19.00 -8.16 8.57
N THR A 472 -19.47 -7.49 9.60
CA THR A 472 -20.39 -6.35 9.43
C THR A 472 -19.68 -5.09 8.95
N GLY A 473 -18.35 -5.05 9.04
CA GLY A 473 -17.41 -3.97 8.85
C GLY A 473 -17.74 -2.91 7.82
N GLN A 474 -18.51 -1.94 8.21
CA GLN A 474 -18.67 -0.62 7.61
C GLN A 474 -18.98 0.42 8.69
N GLY A 475 -18.56 0.15 9.92
CA GLY A 475 -18.78 1.05 11.05
C GLY A 475 -17.95 2.32 10.92
N ASP A 476 -18.59 3.44 11.20
CA ASP A 476 -17.92 4.73 11.34
C ASP A 476 -17.13 4.75 12.67
N ASP A 477 -15.90 5.27 12.61
CA ASP A 477 -15.09 5.67 13.77
C ASP A 477 -14.88 4.61 14.88
N VAL A 478 -14.42 3.41 14.49
CA VAL A 478 -13.93 2.45 15.48
C VAL A 478 -12.48 2.79 15.87
N PRO A 479 -12.16 2.89 17.15
CA PRO A 479 -10.81 3.21 17.63
C PRO A 479 -9.80 2.08 17.35
N CYS A 480 -10.30 0.89 17.10
CA CYS A 480 -9.54 -0.27 16.69
C CYS A 480 -10.42 -1.22 15.85
N SER A 481 -9.80 -1.92 14.90
CA SER A 481 -10.50 -2.88 14.04
C SER A 481 -10.94 -4.10 14.85
N ALA A 482 -12.16 -4.58 14.64
CA ALA A 482 -12.68 -5.79 15.24
C ALA A 482 -11.77 -7.00 15.01
N VAL A 483 -11.17 -7.11 13.81
CA VAL A 483 -10.22 -8.17 13.46
C VAL A 483 -8.96 -8.12 14.31
N THR A 484 -8.41 -6.92 14.54
CA THR A 484 -7.22 -6.74 15.39
C THR A 484 -7.50 -7.23 16.81
N VAL A 485 -8.65 -6.82 17.39
CA VAL A 485 -9.04 -7.26 18.73
C VAL A 485 -9.29 -8.77 18.76
N ALA A 486 -10.03 -9.31 17.78
CA ALA A 486 -10.32 -10.74 17.69
C ALA A 486 -9.05 -11.60 17.60
N ALA A 487 -8.13 -11.21 16.71
CA ALA A 487 -6.89 -11.94 16.50
C ALA A 487 -5.97 -11.90 17.74
N LEU A 488 -5.76 -10.70 18.32
CA LEU A 488 -4.89 -10.56 19.49
C LEU A 488 -5.49 -11.19 20.75
N LEU A 489 -6.81 -11.04 20.98
CA LEU A 489 -7.50 -11.76 22.06
C LEU A 489 -7.40 -13.26 21.90
N SER A 490 -7.66 -13.78 20.69
CA SER A 490 -7.54 -15.21 20.43
C SER A 490 -6.12 -15.74 20.65
N MET A 491 -5.10 -15.00 20.19
CA MET A 491 -3.70 -15.37 20.42
C MET A 491 -3.33 -15.28 21.90
N SER A 492 -3.83 -14.29 22.63
CA SER A 492 -3.60 -14.14 24.08
C SER A 492 -4.27 -15.24 24.87
N ALA A 493 -5.46 -15.67 24.46
CA ALA A 493 -6.22 -16.76 25.09
C ALA A 493 -5.75 -18.16 24.69
N GLY A 494 -4.70 -18.30 23.88
CA GLY A 494 -4.18 -19.60 23.44
C GLY A 494 -5.01 -20.30 22.36
N GLU A 495 -5.76 -19.55 21.55
CA GLU A 495 -6.67 -20.02 20.51
C GLU A 495 -6.20 -19.62 19.09
N PRO A 496 -5.02 -20.13 18.62
CA PRO A 496 -4.43 -19.66 17.36
C PRO A 496 -5.30 -19.97 16.12
N ARG A 497 -6.13 -21.02 16.20
CA ARG A 497 -7.08 -21.36 15.11
C ARG A 497 -8.15 -20.28 14.95
N ARG A 498 -8.70 -19.80 16.05
CA ARG A 498 -9.68 -18.71 16.04
C ARG A 498 -9.06 -17.39 15.58
N ALA A 499 -7.79 -17.14 15.93
CA ALA A 499 -7.05 -16.00 15.40
C ALA A 499 -6.95 -16.07 13.87
N ALA A 500 -6.61 -17.24 13.31
CA ALA A 500 -6.56 -17.44 11.85
C ALA A 500 -7.95 -17.28 11.21
N ASP A 501 -9.01 -17.77 11.86
CA ASP A 501 -10.39 -17.63 11.39
C ASP A 501 -10.80 -16.15 11.35
N ALA A 502 -10.49 -15.39 12.40
CA ALA A 502 -10.78 -13.97 12.48
C ALA A 502 -10.11 -13.18 11.34
N VAL A 503 -8.83 -13.45 11.06
CA VAL A 503 -8.11 -12.77 9.98
C VAL A 503 -8.66 -13.16 8.60
N ARG A 504 -9.00 -14.43 8.39
CA ARG A 504 -9.64 -14.89 7.14
C ARG A 504 -11.04 -14.34 6.92
N ALA A 505 -11.79 -14.12 7.99
CA ALA A 505 -13.13 -13.55 7.95
C ALA A 505 -13.13 -12.08 7.54
N ALA A 506 -12.02 -11.36 7.76
CA ALA A 506 -11.87 -9.97 7.33
C ALA A 506 -11.71 -9.92 5.80
N ALA A 507 -12.82 -9.90 5.09
CA ALA A 507 -12.90 -9.82 3.62
C ALA A 507 -12.41 -8.47 3.05
N GLY A 508 -11.53 -7.76 3.72
CA GLY A 508 -11.08 -6.42 3.36
C GLY A 508 -9.56 -6.29 3.23
N SER A 509 -9.13 -5.26 2.56
CA SER A 509 -7.73 -4.85 2.43
C SER A 509 -7.38 -3.86 3.54
N GLY A 510 -6.97 -4.34 4.70
CA GLY A 510 -6.36 -3.47 5.72
C GLY A 510 -4.86 -3.72 5.81
N PRO A 511 -4.02 -2.69 5.93
CA PRO A 511 -2.57 -2.83 6.00
C PRO A 511 -2.10 -3.66 7.22
N GLN A 512 -2.92 -3.79 8.27
CA GLN A 512 -2.65 -4.58 9.47
C GLN A 512 -2.87 -6.09 9.29
N LEU A 513 -3.64 -6.55 8.29
CA LEU A 513 -3.97 -7.97 8.13
C LEU A 513 -2.74 -8.87 7.91
N PRO A 514 -1.76 -8.49 7.06
CA PRO A 514 -0.52 -9.26 6.94
C PRO A 514 0.24 -9.37 8.25
N VAL A 515 0.25 -8.31 9.08
CA VAL A 515 0.91 -8.29 10.40
C VAL A 515 0.27 -9.31 11.34
N LEU A 516 -1.06 -9.32 11.44
CA LEU A 516 -1.82 -10.26 12.29
C LEU A 516 -1.66 -11.70 11.80
N SER A 517 -1.68 -11.94 10.49
CA SER A 517 -1.43 -13.24 9.88
C SER A 517 -0.03 -13.76 10.22
N ALA A 518 0.98 -12.89 10.09
CA ALA A 518 2.37 -13.24 10.39
C ALA A 518 2.59 -13.51 11.89
N TRP A 519 1.93 -12.75 12.78
CA TRP A 519 1.94 -13.02 14.22
C TRP A 519 1.36 -14.39 14.53
N ASN A 520 0.23 -14.74 13.93
CA ASN A 520 -0.37 -16.05 14.13
C ASN A 520 0.54 -17.17 13.60
N ALA A 521 1.13 -16.98 12.42
CA ALA A 521 2.11 -17.92 11.86
C ALA A 521 3.32 -18.11 12.78
N LEU A 522 3.86 -17.00 13.33
CA LEU A 522 4.95 -17.04 14.31
C LEU A 522 4.58 -17.85 15.56
N ARG A 523 3.35 -17.68 16.07
CA ARG A 523 2.85 -18.38 17.26
C ARG A 523 2.72 -19.88 17.05
N ILE A 524 2.23 -20.30 15.90
CA ILE A 524 2.09 -21.74 15.58
C ILE A 524 3.39 -22.38 15.07
N GLY A 525 4.48 -21.60 14.94
CA GLY A 525 5.81 -22.11 14.55
C GLY A 525 6.06 -22.14 13.04
N ASP A 526 5.19 -21.57 12.23
CA ASP A 526 5.43 -21.38 10.78
C ASP A 526 6.25 -20.13 10.52
N GLU A 527 7.54 -20.21 10.86
CA GLU A 527 8.47 -19.08 10.72
C GLU A 527 8.69 -18.68 9.26
N CYS A 528 8.55 -19.62 8.31
CA CYS A 528 8.66 -19.35 6.88
C CYS A 528 7.49 -18.48 6.41
N ALA A 529 6.25 -18.90 6.69
CA ALA A 529 5.09 -18.10 6.33
C ALA A 529 5.08 -16.73 7.04
N ALA A 530 5.52 -16.67 8.30
CA ALA A 530 5.63 -15.40 9.02
C ALA A 530 6.66 -14.45 8.37
N THR A 531 7.78 -14.99 7.86
CA THR A 531 8.82 -14.21 7.17
C THR A 531 8.34 -13.72 5.81
N ASP A 532 7.68 -14.57 5.03
CA ASP A 532 7.13 -14.20 3.72
C ASP A 532 6.08 -13.10 3.85
N LEU A 533 5.19 -13.23 4.83
CA LEU A 533 4.19 -12.20 5.14
C LEU A 533 4.85 -10.89 5.60
N MET A 534 5.88 -10.96 6.45
CA MET A 534 6.62 -9.78 6.91
C MET A 534 7.22 -8.98 5.75
N HIS A 535 7.74 -9.63 4.71
CA HIS A 535 8.26 -8.98 3.52
C HIS A 535 7.19 -8.27 2.68
N SER A 536 5.92 -8.66 2.81
CA SER A 536 4.79 -8.03 2.12
C SER A 536 4.24 -6.79 2.83
N ILE A 537 4.70 -6.50 4.05
CA ILE A 537 4.19 -5.39 4.87
C ILE A 537 4.82 -4.07 4.45
N ASP A 538 3.97 -3.12 4.04
CA ASP A 538 4.39 -1.74 3.87
C ASP A 538 4.29 -0.98 5.20
N MET A 539 5.44 -0.78 5.86
CA MET A 539 5.53 -0.10 7.15
C MET A 539 5.04 1.35 7.11
N THR A 540 5.02 1.99 5.93
CA THR A 540 4.59 3.39 5.79
C THR A 540 3.08 3.55 5.93
N GLN A 541 2.32 2.51 5.60
CA GLN A 541 0.86 2.48 5.68
C GLN A 541 0.32 2.11 7.08
N LEU A 542 1.20 1.66 7.97
CA LEU A 542 0.78 1.24 9.31
C LEU A 542 0.67 2.43 10.27
N ALA A 543 -0.37 2.42 11.11
CA ALA A 543 -0.48 3.30 12.26
C ALA A 543 0.62 2.97 13.30
N PRO A 544 1.05 3.90 14.18
CA PRO A 544 2.11 3.67 15.15
C PRO A 544 1.92 2.43 16.02
N ARG A 545 0.69 2.13 16.47
CA ARG A 545 0.36 0.90 17.22
C ARG A 545 0.65 -0.35 16.39
N ASP A 546 0.25 -0.37 15.12
CA ASP A 546 0.45 -1.52 14.22
C ASP A 546 1.92 -1.66 13.83
N LYS A 547 2.67 -0.55 13.78
CA LYS A 547 4.13 -0.56 13.63
C LYS A 547 4.82 -1.24 14.81
N LEU A 548 4.40 -0.98 16.05
CA LEU A 548 4.94 -1.69 17.22
C LEU A 548 4.72 -3.20 17.08
N LEU A 549 3.53 -3.59 16.66
CA LEU A 549 3.19 -5.01 16.43
C LEU A 549 4.10 -5.62 15.35
N ALA A 550 4.33 -4.91 14.24
CA ALA A 550 5.19 -5.36 13.15
C ALA A 550 6.67 -5.43 13.55
N HIS A 551 7.18 -4.43 14.29
CA HIS A 551 8.55 -4.45 14.78
C HIS A 551 8.78 -5.57 15.82
N ALA A 552 7.86 -5.78 16.73
CA ALA A 552 7.93 -6.89 17.68
C ALA A 552 7.89 -8.25 16.99
N LEU A 553 7.13 -8.38 15.89
CA LEU A 553 7.14 -9.55 15.02
C LEU A 553 8.52 -9.78 14.39
N ALA A 554 9.13 -8.73 13.80
CA ALA A 554 10.47 -8.80 13.21
C ALA A 554 11.52 -9.21 14.25
N VAL A 555 11.45 -8.64 15.45
CA VAL A 555 12.31 -9.01 16.59
C VAL A 555 12.08 -10.47 17.01
N GLY A 556 10.83 -10.91 17.07
CA GLY A 556 10.47 -12.29 17.41
C GLY A 556 10.99 -13.31 16.39
N LEU A 557 10.90 -13.01 15.10
CA LEU A 557 11.46 -13.82 14.02
C LEU A 557 12.99 -13.90 14.11
N ALA A 558 13.67 -12.77 14.27
CA ALA A 558 15.12 -12.71 14.36
C ALA A 558 15.64 -13.45 15.61
N ARG A 559 14.93 -13.31 16.77
CA ARG A 559 15.27 -14.02 18.01
C ARG A 559 15.16 -15.54 17.84
N ARG A 560 14.12 -16.03 17.16
CA ARG A 560 13.91 -17.47 16.90
C ARG A 560 14.84 -18.03 15.84
N GLY A 561 15.21 -17.22 14.85
CA GLY A 561 16.18 -17.58 13.81
C GLY A 561 17.62 -17.65 14.28
N GLY A 562 17.96 -17.14 15.48
CA GLY A 562 19.30 -17.16 16.06
C GLY A 562 20.33 -16.30 15.33
N ASP A 563 19.90 -15.34 14.50
CA ASP A 563 20.79 -14.38 13.85
C ASP A 563 20.94 -13.14 14.71
N ALA A 564 22.07 -13.03 15.41
CA ALA A 564 22.34 -11.93 16.32
C ALA A 564 22.35 -10.55 15.64
N GLN A 565 22.80 -10.48 14.37
CA GLN A 565 22.84 -9.23 13.65
C GLN A 565 21.42 -8.81 13.21
N ALA A 566 20.63 -9.74 12.70
CA ALA A 566 19.23 -9.49 12.34
C ALA A 566 18.44 -9.07 13.58
N LEU A 567 18.65 -9.73 14.73
CA LEU A 567 18.02 -9.36 15.98
C LEU A 567 18.40 -7.95 16.43
N HIS A 568 19.68 -7.59 16.36
CA HIS A 568 20.14 -6.25 16.72
C HIS A 568 19.55 -5.17 15.81
N ASN A 569 19.49 -5.44 14.50
CA ASN A 569 18.91 -4.51 13.53
C ASN A 569 17.40 -4.32 13.75
N ALA A 570 16.64 -5.41 13.94
CA ALA A 570 15.20 -5.36 14.22
C ALA A 570 14.91 -4.64 15.56
N TRP A 571 15.73 -4.90 16.58
CA TRP A 571 15.65 -4.23 17.89
C TRP A 571 15.87 -2.73 17.76
N THR A 572 16.92 -2.30 17.06
CA THR A 572 17.23 -0.88 16.86
C THR A 572 16.12 -0.17 16.07
N ALA A 573 15.52 -0.83 15.10
CA ALA A 573 14.40 -0.27 14.32
C ALA A 573 13.14 -0.05 15.15
N ALA A 574 12.96 -0.79 16.26
CA ALA A 574 11.81 -0.64 17.16
C ALA A 574 11.94 0.54 18.15
N PHE A 575 13.16 1.07 18.38
CA PHE A 575 13.44 2.08 19.43
C PHE A 575 12.55 3.32 19.40
N PRO A 576 12.27 3.95 18.24
CA PRO A 576 11.49 5.19 18.22
C PRO A 576 10.10 5.02 18.86
N LEU A 577 9.53 3.81 18.77
CA LEU A 577 8.18 3.54 19.25
C LEU A 577 8.11 3.33 20.78
N PHE A 578 9.23 3.05 21.45
CA PHE A 578 9.20 2.72 22.88
C PHE A 578 8.81 3.91 23.76
N ASP A 579 9.12 5.13 23.31
CA ASP A 579 8.78 6.36 24.04
C ASP A 579 7.52 7.05 23.45
N GLU A 580 7.04 6.58 22.28
CA GLU A 580 5.93 7.20 21.57
C GLU A 580 4.56 6.56 21.88
N ILE A 581 4.54 5.31 22.39
CA ILE A 581 3.33 4.49 22.53
C ILE A 581 3.05 4.14 23.98
N ASP A 582 1.80 4.30 24.40
CA ASP A 582 1.29 3.78 25.66
C ASP A 582 1.06 2.26 25.59
N VAL A 583 1.06 1.61 26.74
CA VAL A 583 0.70 0.18 26.83
C VAL A 583 -0.81 0.03 27.05
N ASP A 584 -1.44 -0.75 26.18
CA ASP A 584 -2.84 -1.15 26.22
C ASP A 584 -3.00 -2.68 26.14
N LEU A 585 -4.24 -3.20 26.13
CA LEU A 585 -4.49 -4.65 26.03
C LEU A 585 -3.86 -5.25 24.76
N LEU A 586 -3.89 -4.53 23.64
CA LEU A 586 -3.41 -5.02 22.34
C LEU A 586 -1.89 -5.03 22.23
N SER A 587 -1.20 -4.27 23.09
CA SER A 587 0.27 -4.18 23.12
C SER A 587 0.93 -5.19 24.07
N LEU A 588 0.16 -5.95 24.88
CA LEU A 588 0.75 -6.92 25.81
C LEU A 588 1.59 -8.00 25.12
N LEU A 589 1.12 -8.58 24.01
CA LEU A 589 1.87 -9.59 23.26
C LEU A 589 3.17 -9.02 22.65
N PRO A 590 3.15 -7.90 21.89
CA PRO A 590 4.37 -7.31 21.36
C PRO A 590 5.35 -6.88 22.45
N VAL A 591 4.90 -6.29 23.55
CA VAL A 591 5.79 -5.92 24.67
C VAL A 591 6.43 -7.16 25.30
N GLY A 592 5.69 -8.26 25.43
CA GLY A 592 6.25 -9.54 25.92
C GLY A 592 7.37 -10.09 25.04
N GLU A 593 7.20 -10.06 23.72
CA GLU A 593 8.22 -10.54 22.77
C GLU A 593 9.47 -9.63 22.79
N LEU A 594 9.26 -8.32 22.82
CA LEU A 594 10.35 -7.34 22.95
C LEU A 594 11.09 -7.46 24.29
N TRP A 595 10.37 -7.80 25.37
CA TRP A 595 11.00 -8.03 26.68
C TRP A 595 12.02 -9.17 26.65
N LEU A 596 11.62 -10.31 26.06
CA LEU A 596 12.52 -11.45 25.91
C LEU A 596 13.74 -11.13 25.03
N ALA A 597 13.54 -10.34 23.97
CA ALA A 597 14.63 -9.92 23.10
C ALA A 597 15.60 -8.98 23.84
N GLY A 598 15.09 -8.01 24.61
CA GLY A 598 15.90 -7.10 25.43
C GLY A 598 16.79 -7.83 26.43
N ILE A 599 16.27 -8.90 27.07
CA ILE A 599 17.05 -9.77 27.95
C ILE A 599 18.16 -10.47 27.15
N GLY A 600 17.83 -11.07 25.99
CA GLY A 600 18.81 -11.75 25.14
C GLY A 600 19.94 -10.84 24.65
N LEU A 601 19.62 -9.60 24.35
CA LEU A 601 20.57 -8.56 23.92
C LEU A 601 21.29 -7.87 25.07
N ARG A 602 20.94 -8.13 26.34
CA ARG A 602 21.41 -7.42 27.53
C ARG A 602 21.10 -5.91 27.51
N ASP A 603 20.02 -5.53 26.84
CA ASP A 603 19.53 -4.15 26.70
C ASP A 603 18.12 -3.98 27.30
N GLU A 604 17.85 -4.66 28.41
CA GLU A 604 16.54 -4.66 29.08
C GLU A 604 16.16 -3.26 29.58
N ALA A 605 17.12 -2.44 29.97
CA ALA A 605 16.87 -1.10 30.49
C ALA A 605 16.05 -0.24 29.51
N ARG A 606 16.23 -0.45 28.21
CA ARG A 606 15.52 0.30 27.16
C ARG A 606 14.04 -0.06 27.07
N ILE A 607 13.67 -1.32 27.25
CA ILE A 607 12.28 -1.78 27.21
C ILE A 607 11.58 -1.71 28.57
N GLN A 608 12.33 -1.46 29.64
CA GLN A 608 11.83 -1.46 31.01
C GLN A 608 10.63 -0.53 31.25
N PRO A 609 10.53 0.67 30.65
CA PRO A 609 9.33 1.52 30.80
C PRO A 609 8.06 0.82 30.30
N LEU A 610 8.10 0.22 29.13
CA LEU A 610 6.95 -0.51 28.55
C LEU A 610 6.59 -1.76 29.36
N VAL A 611 7.60 -2.52 29.83
CA VAL A 611 7.37 -3.68 30.69
C VAL A 611 6.73 -3.25 32.03
N SER A 612 7.19 -2.14 32.61
CA SER A 612 6.63 -1.59 33.87
C SER A 612 5.20 -1.12 33.67
N ALA A 613 4.89 -0.48 32.54
CA ALA A 613 3.54 -0.06 32.16
C ALA A 613 2.62 -1.27 31.94
N ALA A 614 3.10 -2.34 31.26
CA ALA A 614 2.36 -3.58 31.08
C ALA A 614 2.03 -4.26 32.42
N LEU A 615 3.00 -4.34 33.34
CA LEU A 615 2.76 -4.85 34.67
C LEU A 615 1.80 -3.98 35.50
N ALA A 616 1.80 -2.66 35.29
CA ALA A 616 0.85 -1.75 35.91
C ALA A 616 -0.56 -1.96 35.36
N LEU A 617 -0.69 -2.12 34.04
CA LEU A 617 -1.95 -2.45 33.37
C LEU A 617 -2.53 -3.77 33.89
N ILE A 618 -1.73 -4.84 33.99
CA ILE A 618 -2.16 -6.14 34.50
C ILE A 618 -2.64 -6.03 35.94
N ARG A 619 -1.95 -5.28 36.78
CA ARG A 619 -2.39 -5.03 38.19
C ARG A 619 -3.72 -4.27 38.23
N LYS A 620 -3.91 -3.30 37.31
CA LYS A 620 -5.17 -2.52 37.21
C LYS A 620 -6.34 -3.38 36.75
N LEU A 621 -6.11 -4.30 35.80
CA LEU A 621 -7.10 -5.26 35.33
C LEU A 621 -7.53 -6.25 36.41
N GLY A 622 -6.66 -6.50 37.41
CA GLY A 622 -6.89 -7.50 38.43
C GLY A 622 -6.90 -8.91 37.83
N ARG A 623 -8.10 -9.46 37.61
CA ARG A 623 -8.29 -10.77 36.98
C ARG A 623 -8.94 -10.60 35.61
N ALA A 624 -8.16 -10.82 34.56
CA ALA A 624 -8.63 -10.87 33.18
C ALA A 624 -7.77 -11.90 32.42
N PRO A 625 -7.95 -13.22 32.70
CA PRO A 625 -7.04 -14.28 32.27
C PRO A 625 -6.87 -14.31 30.76
N ALA A 626 -7.89 -13.99 29.97
CA ALA A 626 -7.82 -13.94 28.51
C ALA A 626 -6.70 -13.01 27.98
N TRP A 627 -6.34 -11.97 28.72
CA TRP A 627 -5.28 -11.02 28.36
C TRP A 627 -4.00 -11.20 29.16
N THR A 628 -4.12 -11.54 30.45
CA THR A 628 -3.00 -11.52 31.38
C THR A 628 -2.16 -12.79 31.37
N ASN A 629 -2.75 -13.97 31.08
CA ASN A 629 -2.05 -15.25 31.11
C ASN A 629 -0.85 -15.30 30.17
N ALA A 630 -1.03 -14.85 28.92
CA ALA A 630 0.04 -14.81 27.95
C ALA A 630 1.21 -13.91 28.40
N PHE A 631 0.93 -12.77 29.01
CA PHE A 631 1.98 -11.87 29.52
C PHE A 631 2.67 -12.45 30.77
N HIS A 632 1.94 -13.10 31.67
CA HIS A 632 2.56 -13.85 32.77
C HIS A 632 3.47 -14.95 32.26
N TRP A 633 3.11 -15.61 31.15
CA TRP A 633 3.99 -16.60 30.53
C TRP A 633 5.29 -15.96 30.00
N TYR A 634 5.23 -14.79 29.37
CA TYR A 634 6.44 -14.02 29.03
C TYR A 634 7.27 -13.70 30.27
N GLY A 635 6.64 -13.35 31.38
CA GLY A 635 7.31 -13.13 32.68
C GLY A 635 8.02 -14.39 33.23
N VAL A 636 7.40 -15.57 33.06
CA VAL A 636 8.03 -16.85 33.41
C VAL A 636 9.26 -17.10 32.54
N GLN A 637 9.15 -16.89 31.22
CA GLN A 637 10.25 -17.03 30.26
C GLN A 637 11.39 -16.05 30.57
N ALA A 638 11.06 -14.81 30.88
CA ALA A 638 12.01 -13.78 31.27
C ALA A 638 12.79 -14.15 32.55
N ALA A 639 12.09 -14.66 33.56
CA ALA A 639 12.69 -15.09 34.80
C ALA A 639 13.61 -16.31 34.61
N ILE A 640 13.24 -17.27 33.78
CA ILE A 640 14.07 -18.41 33.38
C ILE A 640 15.33 -17.91 32.66
N ALA A 641 15.19 -17.03 31.68
CA ALA A 641 16.32 -16.51 30.92
C ALA A 641 17.32 -15.73 31.79
N LYS A 642 16.81 -15.03 32.82
CA LYS A 642 17.62 -14.29 33.81
C LYS A 642 18.12 -15.15 34.97
N GLN A 643 17.72 -16.40 35.06
CA GLN A 643 18.01 -17.31 36.19
C GLN A 643 17.62 -16.67 37.54
N SER A 644 16.49 -15.94 37.57
CA SER A 644 16.02 -15.18 38.73
C SER A 644 14.74 -15.81 39.32
N PRO A 645 14.86 -16.65 40.38
CA PRO A 645 13.69 -17.22 41.04
C PRO A 645 12.74 -16.20 41.64
N GLN A 646 13.27 -15.05 42.09
CA GLN A 646 12.47 -13.98 42.70
C GLN A 646 11.49 -13.35 41.72
N ASN A 647 11.91 -13.15 40.45
CA ASN A 647 11.10 -12.58 39.40
C ASN A 647 10.08 -13.60 38.84
N LEU A 648 10.32 -14.90 39.03
CA LEU A 648 9.43 -15.97 38.61
C LEU A 648 8.15 -16.03 39.47
N LEU A 649 8.29 -15.88 40.79
CA LEU A 649 7.23 -16.13 41.78
C LEU A 649 5.93 -15.40 41.50
N PRO A 650 5.91 -14.07 41.19
CA PRO A 650 4.66 -13.35 40.95
C PRO A 650 3.90 -13.91 39.74
N HIS A 651 4.60 -14.25 38.64
CA HIS A 651 4.01 -14.76 37.41
C HIS A 651 3.51 -16.19 37.57
N ALA A 652 4.30 -17.05 38.20
CA ALA A 652 3.92 -18.44 38.50
C ALA A 652 2.71 -18.49 39.46
N HIS A 653 2.64 -17.60 40.43
CA HIS A 653 1.51 -17.51 41.37
C HIS A 653 0.23 -17.07 40.65
N ALA A 654 0.32 -16.05 39.78
CA ALA A 654 -0.82 -15.59 38.99
C ALA A 654 -1.40 -16.68 38.08
N LEU A 655 -0.53 -17.41 37.34
CA LEU A 655 -0.97 -18.54 36.51
C LEU A 655 -1.57 -19.67 37.33
N LYS A 656 -0.97 -20.01 38.48
CA LYS A 656 -1.50 -21.03 39.38
C LYS A 656 -2.86 -20.62 39.95
N SER A 657 -3.05 -19.37 40.31
CA SER A 657 -4.34 -18.87 40.79
C SER A 657 -5.42 -18.93 39.71
N ALA A 658 -5.12 -18.47 38.50
CA ALA A 658 -6.06 -18.57 37.39
C ALA A 658 -6.41 -20.03 37.02
N ALA A 659 -5.45 -20.93 37.07
CA ALA A 659 -5.65 -22.37 36.89
C ALA A 659 -6.56 -22.99 37.98
N ALA A 660 -6.41 -22.55 39.23
CA ALA A 660 -7.26 -22.98 40.34
C ALA A 660 -8.70 -22.50 40.21
N ASP A 661 -8.90 -21.35 39.57
CA ASP A 661 -10.23 -20.80 39.24
C ASP A 661 -10.86 -21.43 37.97
N GLY A 662 -10.17 -22.43 37.37
CA GLY A 662 -10.69 -23.23 36.25
C GLY A 662 -10.28 -22.75 34.85
N ASP A 663 -9.36 -21.79 34.74
CA ASP A 663 -8.87 -21.37 33.42
C ASP A 663 -7.98 -22.44 32.76
N PRO A 664 -8.37 -22.98 31.58
CA PRO A 664 -7.65 -24.07 30.95
C PRO A 664 -6.29 -23.65 30.38
N GLN A 665 -6.13 -22.42 29.92
CA GLN A 665 -4.86 -21.90 29.43
C GLN A 665 -3.87 -21.74 30.58
N ALA A 666 -4.28 -21.13 31.66
CA ALA A 666 -3.44 -20.95 32.84
C ALA A 666 -2.97 -22.32 33.42
N ALA A 667 -3.82 -23.34 33.39
CA ALA A 667 -3.47 -24.70 33.83
C ALA A 667 -2.32 -25.25 32.98
N VAL A 668 -2.39 -25.16 31.66
CA VAL A 668 -1.31 -25.58 30.75
C VAL A 668 -0.03 -24.80 30.99
N LEU A 669 -0.10 -23.48 31.11
CA LEU A 669 1.08 -22.63 31.30
C LEU A 669 1.74 -22.85 32.66
N ALA A 670 0.95 -23.06 33.73
CA ALA A 670 1.44 -23.37 35.08
C ALA A 670 2.12 -24.73 35.13
N ASP A 671 1.53 -25.73 34.46
CA ASP A 671 2.11 -27.09 34.39
C ASP A 671 3.41 -27.09 33.58
N ALA A 672 3.42 -26.42 32.42
CA ALA A 672 4.62 -26.30 31.62
C ALA A 672 5.74 -25.54 32.35
N GLY A 673 5.43 -24.47 33.06
CA GLY A 673 6.40 -23.73 33.88
C GLY A 673 6.99 -24.57 35.01
N ARG A 674 6.15 -25.37 35.70
CA ARG A 674 6.60 -26.32 36.72
C ARG A 674 7.53 -27.42 36.13
N THR A 675 7.11 -27.99 35.03
CA THR A 675 7.89 -29.01 34.30
C THR A 675 9.25 -28.46 33.87
N TRP A 676 9.25 -27.22 33.34
CA TRP A 676 10.51 -26.58 32.92
C TRP A 676 11.47 -26.33 34.08
N LEU A 677 10.96 -25.90 35.22
CA LEU A 677 11.80 -25.75 36.44
C LEU A 677 12.41 -27.06 36.94
N LEU A 678 11.67 -28.17 36.83
CA LEU A 678 12.20 -29.52 37.16
C LEU A 678 13.30 -29.90 36.16
N VAL A 679 13.09 -29.68 34.88
CA VAL A 679 14.10 -29.93 33.83
C VAL A 679 15.40 -29.13 34.11
N LEU A 680 15.28 -27.86 34.44
CA LEU A 680 16.44 -26.98 34.75
C LEU A 680 17.20 -27.47 36.02
N ARG A 681 16.55 -28.23 36.92
CA ARG A 681 17.16 -28.86 38.08
C ARG A 681 17.73 -30.28 37.78
N GLY A 682 17.67 -30.68 36.52
CA GLY A 682 18.10 -32.04 36.10
C GLY A 682 17.09 -33.13 36.40
N GLN A 683 15.88 -32.81 36.83
CA GLN A 683 14.78 -33.75 37.11
C GLN A 683 13.86 -33.86 35.91
N VAL A 684 14.13 -34.77 34.99
CA VAL A 684 13.40 -34.92 33.73
C VAL A 684 12.46 -36.12 33.80
N ASP A 685 11.18 -35.88 33.82
CA ASP A 685 10.13 -36.87 33.58
C ASP A 685 9.72 -36.79 32.10
N MET A 686 10.01 -37.86 31.36
CA MET A 686 9.75 -37.92 29.91
C MET A 686 8.27 -37.74 29.55
N HIS A 687 7.35 -38.31 30.36
CA HIS A 687 5.92 -38.21 30.13
C HIS A 687 5.41 -36.78 30.41
N ALA A 688 5.81 -36.21 31.53
CA ALA A 688 5.46 -34.83 31.89
C ALA A 688 5.96 -33.81 30.86
N VAL A 689 7.21 -33.98 30.38
CA VAL A 689 7.78 -33.14 29.33
C VAL A 689 6.98 -33.28 28.02
N ALA A 690 6.69 -34.51 27.59
CA ALA A 690 5.94 -34.75 26.35
C ALA A 690 4.51 -34.15 26.40
N SER A 691 3.83 -34.30 27.55
CA SER A 691 2.52 -33.73 27.80
C SER A 691 2.56 -32.19 27.75
N ALA A 692 3.51 -31.57 28.47
CA ALA A 692 3.66 -30.10 28.51
C ALA A 692 4.00 -29.53 27.11
N VAL A 693 4.88 -30.19 26.37
CA VAL A 693 5.26 -29.81 25.01
C VAL A 693 4.05 -29.84 24.07
N SER A 694 3.26 -30.92 24.11
CA SER A 694 2.06 -31.03 23.27
C SER A 694 1.01 -29.98 23.62
N SER A 695 0.77 -29.73 24.90
CA SER A 695 -0.21 -28.77 25.38
C SER A 695 0.18 -27.30 25.04
N LEU A 696 1.46 -26.96 25.23
CA LEU A 696 1.99 -25.65 24.82
C LEU A 696 1.84 -25.40 23.31
N ALA A 697 2.20 -26.41 22.49
CA ALA A 697 2.09 -26.29 21.04
C ALA A 697 0.63 -26.12 20.58
N ALA A 698 -0.31 -26.83 21.21
CA ALA A 698 -1.74 -26.70 20.91
C ALA A 698 -2.27 -25.27 21.18
N GLN A 699 -1.70 -24.56 22.14
CA GLN A 699 -2.04 -23.18 22.50
C GLN A 699 -1.23 -22.11 21.72
N GLY A 700 -0.45 -22.51 20.70
CA GLY A 700 0.34 -21.58 19.90
C GLY A 700 1.67 -21.14 20.56
N HIS A 701 2.18 -21.88 21.57
CA HIS A 701 3.48 -21.67 22.17
C HIS A 701 4.53 -22.65 21.61
N THR A 702 4.51 -22.85 20.28
CA THR A 702 5.30 -23.87 19.58
C THR A 702 6.80 -23.72 19.79
N PHE A 703 7.30 -22.48 19.77
CA PHE A 703 8.73 -22.21 20.03
C PHE A 703 9.13 -22.59 21.47
N ASP A 704 8.30 -22.22 22.45
CA ASP A 704 8.58 -22.51 23.86
C ASP A 704 8.48 -24.04 24.14
N ALA A 705 7.53 -24.72 23.50
CA ALA A 705 7.39 -26.16 23.52
C ALA A 705 8.66 -26.86 23.01
N ALA A 706 9.17 -26.44 21.87
CA ALA A 706 10.41 -26.96 21.29
C ALA A 706 11.62 -26.68 22.19
N ARG A 707 11.67 -25.51 22.81
CA ARG A 707 12.75 -25.12 23.73
C ARG A 707 12.73 -25.95 25.02
N LEU A 708 11.55 -26.17 25.62
CA LEU A 708 11.41 -27.07 26.78
C LEU A 708 11.91 -28.48 26.47
N ALA A 709 11.54 -29.04 25.31
CA ALA A 709 12.03 -30.35 24.89
C ALA A 709 13.55 -30.35 24.65
N GLY A 710 14.12 -29.27 24.10
CA GLY A 710 15.55 -29.09 23.92
C GLY A 710 16.33 -29.04 25.23
N ASP A 711 15.85 -28.24 26.20
CA ASP A 711 16.46 -28.13 27.53
C ASP A 711 16.39 -29.48 28.28
N ALA A 712 15.26 -30.22 28.16
CA ALA A 712 15.13 -31.57 28.72
C ALA A 712 16.08 -32.57 28.05
N ALA A 713 16.28 -32.46 26.73
CA ALA A 713 17.26 -33.31 26.03
C ALA A 713 18.70 -33.00 26.48
N HIS A 714 19.02 -31.74 26.70
CA HIS A 714 20.33 -31.34 27.23
C HIS A 714 20.56 -31.89 28.63
N ALA A 715 19.56 -31.82 29.52
CA ALA A 715 19.62 -32.38 30.87
C ALA A 715 19.82 -33.91 30.87
N GLN A 716 19.09 -34.64 30.00
CA GLN A 716 19.25 -36.07 29.85
C GLN A 716 20.61 -36.49 29.27
N ASN A 717 21.09 -35.74 28.31
CA ASN A 717 22.43 -35.97 27.75
C ASN A 717 23.52 -35.74 28.81
N ALA A 718 23.37 -34.72 29.65
CA ALA A 718 24.27 -34.46 30.78
C ALA A 718 24.20 -35.58 31.84
N ALA A 719 23.05 -36.26 32.03
CA ALA A 719 22.86 -37.39 32.89
C ALA A 719 23.35 -38.73 32.27
N GLY A 720 23.79 -38.72 31.00
CA GLY A 720 24.32 -39.91 30.31
C GLY A 720 23.26 -40.72 29.57
N ASP A 721 21.99 -40.33 29.55
CA ASP A 721 20.91 -41.01 28.80
C ASP A 721 20.73 -40.42 27.39
N ALA A 722 21.60 -40.86 26.48
CA ALA A 722 21.56 -40.44 25.08
C ALA A 722 20.29 -40.88 24.35
N THR A 723 19.63 -41.97 24.81
CA THR A 723 18.41 -42.48 24.18
C THR A 723 17.22 -41.56 24.47
N ALA A 724 17.02 -41.18 25.72
CA ALA A 724 16.01 -40.23 26.13
C ALA A 724 16.26 -38.83 25.51
N ALA A 725 17.53 -38.38 25.49
CA ALA A 725 17.91 -37.12 24.84
C ALA A 725 17.52 -37.12 23.35
N ASN A 726 17.80 -38.21 22.61
CA ASN A 726 17.41 -38.30 21.20
C ASN A 726 15.89 -38.31 20.97
N GLN A 727 15.12 -38.94 21.87
CA GLN A 727 13.66 -38.92 21.80
C GLN A 727 13.10 -37.48 21.99
N LEU A 728 13.62 -36.77 22.98
CA LEU A 728 13.25 -35.39 23.24
C LEU A 728 13.62 -34.43 22.08
N LEU A 729 14.78 -34.65 21.45
CA LEU A 729 15.14 -33.89 20.24
C LEU A 729 14.22 -34.17 19.05
N LYS A 730 13.77 -35.42 18.88
CA LYS A 730 12.75 -35.76 17.89
C LYS A 730 11.43 -35.06 18.19
N LEU A 731 11.00 -35.05 19.45
CA LEU A 731 9.82 -34.32 19.89
C LEU A 731 9.91 -32.80 19.60
N ALA A 732 11.04 -32.19 19.95
CA ALA A 732 11.28 -30.79 19.65
C ALA A 732 11.16 -30.45 18.15
N ARG A 733 11.67 -31.34 17.29
CA ARG A 733 11.55 -31.19 15.83
C ARG A 733 10.12 -31.37 15.33
N SER A 734 9.39 -32.35 15.82
CA SER A 734 8.01 -32.65 15.38
C SER A 734 7.05 -31.50 15.68
N VAL A 735 7.28 -30.76 16.73
CA VAL A 735 6.45 -29.59 17.11
C VAL A 735 6.70 -28.38 16.21
N ARG A 736 7.90 -28.24 15.67
CA ARG A 736 8.28 -27.08 14.83
C ARG A 736 7.94 -27.21 13.34
N ILE A 737 7.58 -28.41 12.90
CA ILE A 737 7.16 -28.64 11.49
C ILE A 737 5.63 -28.61 11.48
N PRO A 738 4.98 -27.55 10.97
CA PRO A 738 3.55 -27.60 10.75
C PRO A 738 3.23 -28.75 9.80
N ALA A 739 2.25 -29.59 10.16
CA ALA A 739 1.76 -30.63 9.28
C ALA A 739 1.28 -29.96 7.97
N ARG A 740 2.04 -30.18 6.91
CA ARG A 740 1.65 -29.75 5.57
C ARG A 740 0.34 -30.44 5.25
N PRO A 741 -0.76 -29.73 4.90
CA PRO A 741 -1.98 -30.40 4.47
C PRO A 741 -1.60 -31.30 3.29
N GLU A 742 -1.99 -32.59 3.36
CA GLU A 742 -1.82 -33.53 2.25
C GLU A 742 -2.45 -32.90 1.00
N GLN A 743 -1.61 -32.47 0.08
CA GLN A 743 -2.07 -32.09 -1.26
C GLN A 743 -2.61 -33.37 -1.91
N ALA A 744 -3.89 -33.33 -2.30
CA ALA A 744 -4.50 -34.35 -3.13
C ALA A 744 -3.57 -34.68 -4.30
N LYS A 745 -3.29 -35.98 -4.49
CA LYS A 745 -2.45 -36.50 -5.58
C LYS A 745 -2.87 -35.88 -6.90
N PRO A 746 -1.96 -35.22 -7.64
CA PRO A 746 -2.26 -34.88 -9.03
C PRO A 746 -2.24 -36.15 -9.86
N THR A 747 -3.28 -36.32 -10.65
CA THR A 747 -3.34 -37.28 -11.76
C THR A 747 -2.15 -37.05 -12.70
N GLU A 748 -1.45 -38.12 -13.04
CA GLU A 748 -0.40 -38.14 -14.03
C GLU A 748 -0.94 -37.64 -15.37
N ASP A 749 -0.41 -36.54 -15.89
CA ASP A 749 -0.02 -36.39 -17.31
C ASP A 749 0.69 -35.06 -17.57
N SER A 750 1.85 -35.21 -18.09
CA SER A 750 2.69 -34.40 -18.97
C SER A 750 4.07 -33.95 -18.46
N SER A 751 4.97 -34.57 -19.12
CA SER A 751 6.41 -34.34 -19.39
C SER A 751 7.04 -32.95 -19.07
N GLY A 752 8.19 -33.07 -18.37
CA GLY A 752 9.43 -32.40 -18.82
C GLY A 752 9.80 -31.07 -18.19
N ALA A 753 10.29 -31.05 -16.95
CA ALA A 753 11.44 -30.23 -16.54
C ALA A 753 11.97 -30.78 -15.19
N ALA A 754 13.20 -31.25 -15.18
CA ALA A 754 13.85 -31.82 -14.00
C ALA A 754 14.05 -30.75 -12.93
N ILE A 755 13.20 -30.77 -11.87
CA ILE A 755 13.44 -30.05 -10.61
C ILE A 755 14.35 -30.97 -9.79
N ILE A 756 15.58 -30.51 -9.55
CA ILE A 756 16.55 -31.17 -8.65
C ILE A 756 16.00 -31.08 -7.24
N GLU A 757 15.46 -32.18 -6.71
CA GLU A 757 15.13 -32.29 -5.29
C GLU A 757 16.40 -32.07 -4.44
N PRO A 758 16.35 -31.28 -3.35
CA PRO A 758 17.46 -31.14 -2.43
C PRO A 758 17.70 -32.49 -1.72
N ARG A 759 18.77 -33.17 -2.07
CA ARG A 759 19.16 -34.45 -1.41
C ARG A 759 19.44 -34.15 0.06
N ALA A 760 18.74 -34.86 0.96
CA ALA A 760 18.95 -34.76 2.41
C ALA A 760 20.42 -34.93 2.81
N LEU A 761 20.88 -34.12 3.76
CA LEU A 761 22.23 -34.21 4.32
C LEU A 761 22.41 -35.57 5.02
N SER A 762 23.59 -36.19 4.94
CA SER A 762 23.93 -37.35 5.73
C SER A 762 24.03 -36.97 7.23
N ASP A 763 23.87 -37.95 8.14
CA ASP A 763 23.91 -37.70 9.57
C ASP A 763 25.18 -36.95 10.00
N ARG A 764 26.33 -37.31 9.41
CA ARG A 764 27.60 -36.63 9.68
C ARG A 764 27.69 -35.22 9.12
N GLU A 765 27.11 -34.99 7.94
CA GLU A 765 27.01 -33.65 7.35
C GLU A 765 26.07 -32.78 8.17
N ARG A 766 25.02 -33.35 8.78
CA ARG A 766 24.08 -32.64 9.63
C ARG A 766 24.72 -32.19 10.95
N GLU A 767 25.51 -33.06 11.60
CA GLU A 767 26.27 -32.72 12.80
C GLU A 767 27.25 -31.58 12.54
N VAL A 768 27.97 -31.62 11.40
CA VAL A 768 28.89 -30.54 11.01
C VAL A 768 28.12 -29.26 10.73
N ALA A 769 26.97 -29.33 10.04
CA ALA A 769 26.14 -28.18 9.73
C ALA A 769 25.59 -27.48 10.98
N GLU A 770 25.15 -28.24 11.97
CA GLU A 770 24.67 -27.72 13.25
C GLU A 770 25.77 -26.97 14.01
N LEU A 771 26.98 -27.50 14.03
CA LEU A 771 28.12 -26.87 14.70
C LEU A 771 28.64 -25.63 13.95
N VAL A 772 28.52 -25.62 12.61
CA VAL A 772 28.81 -24.43 11.78
C VAL A 772 27.81 -23.31 12.05
N LEU A 773 26.55 -23.66 12.25
CA LEU A 773 25.49 -22.70 12.59
C LEU A 773 25.67 -22.08 13.98
N LEU A 774 26.33 -22.81 14.92
CA LEU A 774 26.73 -22.28 16.22
C LEU A 774 27.89 -21.28 16.14
N GLY A 775 28.44 -21.04 14.97
CA GLY A 775 29.58 -20.13 14.79
C GLY A 775 30.93 -20.69 15.22
N LEU A 776 31.01 -22.00 15.51
CA LEU A 776 32.26 -22.64 15.90
C LEU A 776 33.27 -22.65 14.74
N THR A 777 34.53 -22.48 15.07
CA THR A 777 35.62 -22.60 14.10
C THR A 777 35.84 -24.06 13.68
N TYR A 778 36.38 -24.30 12.49
CA TYR A 778 36.64 -25.67 11.99
C TYR A 778 37.53 -26.48 12.93
N ARG A 779 38.36 -25.80 13.71
CA ARG A 779 39.21 -26.43 14.72
C ARG A 779 38.42 -26.90 15.94
N GLU A 780 37.48 -26.07 16.40
CA GLU A 780 36.57 -26.44 17.51
C GLU A 780 35.60 -27.54 17.12
N ILE A 781 35.04 -27.45 15.89
CA ILE A 781 34.19 -28.51 15.34
C ILE A 781 34.96 -29.83 15.23
N GLY A 782 36.21 -29.76 14.74
CA GLY A 782 37.08 -30.92 14.64
C GLY A 782 37.36 -31.56 15.99
N ALA A 783 37.68 -30.77 17.00
CA ALA A 783 37.87 -31.23 18.37
C ALA A 783 36.61 -31.91 18.96
N ARG A 784 35.43 -31.32 18.67
CA ARG A 784 34.15 -31.81 19.20
C ARG A 784 33.66 -33.06 18.51
N LEU A 785 33.97 -33.24 17.24
CA LEU A 785 33.59 -34.40 16.43
C LEU A 785 34.69 -35.47 16.27
N TYR A 786 35.84 -35.29 16.97
CA TYR A 786 37.04 -36.14 16.90
C TYR A 786 37.55 -36.37 15.46
N ILE A 787 37.55 -35.29 14.64
CA ILE A 787 38.08 -35.27 13.27
C ILE A 787 39.02 -34.05 13.05
N SER A 788 39.82 -34.11 12.00
CA SER A 788 40.72 -32.99 11.69
C SER A 788 39.95 -31.78 11.20
N ALA A 789 40.46 -30.54 11.47
CA ALA A 789 39.89 -29.31 10.95
C ALA A 789 39.75 -29.34 9.40
N LYS A 790 40.69 -30.02 8.71
CA LYS A 790 40.66 -30.22 7.27
C LYS A 790 39.51 -31.15 6.82
N THR A 791 39.19 -32.13 7.62
CA THR A 791 38.03 -33.02 7.40
C THR A 791 36.72 -32.24 7.56
N VAL A 792 36.62 -31.32 8.55
CA VAL A 792 35.50 -30.41 8.72
C VAL A 792 35.32 -29.51 7.50
N GLU A 793 36.43 -28.93 7.00
CA GLU A 793 36.44 -28.11 5.79
C GLU A 793 35.87 -28.87 4.57
N HIS A 794 36.29 -30.12 4.39
CA HIS A 794 35.77 -30.98 3.35
C HIS A 794 34.28 -31.30 3.49
N HIS A 795 33.79 -31.49 4.71
CA HIS A 795 32.36 -31.68 4.98
C HIS A 795 31.58 -30.41 4.63
N VAL A 796 32.03 -29.24 5.06
CA VAL A 796 31.40 -27.94 4.75
C VAL A 796 31.39 -27.67 3.24
N ALA A 797 32.49 -27.95 2.53
CA ALA A 797 32.55 -27.81 1.08
C ALA A 797 31.59 -28.77 0.34
N ARG A 798 31.39 -30.00 0.87
CA ARG A 798 30.43 -30.97 0.35
C ARG A 798 28.99 -30.54 0.62
N ILE A 799 28.68 -30.06 1.83
CA ILE A 799 27.37 -29.50 2.20
C ILE A 799 27.05 -28.34 1.28
N ARG A 800 28.00 -27.42 1.10
CA ARG A 800 27.83 -26.24 0.23
C ARG A 800 27.48 -26.59 -1.21
N ARG A 801 28.19 -27.58 -1.81
CA ARG A 801 27.90 -28.08 -3.17
C ARG A 801 26.55 -28.82 -3.25
N ARG A 802 26.17 -29.54 -2.20
CA ARG A 802 24.96 -30.36 -2.16
C ARG A 802 23.69 -29.50 -2.02
N ILE A 803 23.81 -28.36 -1.33
CA ILE A 803 22.72 -27.42 -1.07
C ILE A 803 22.68 -26.33 -2.16
N GLY A 804 23.77 -26.18 -2.95
CA GLY A 804 23.85 -25.20 -4.02
C GLY A 804 24.24 -23.79 -3.55
N ALA A 805 24.82 -23.64 -2.35
CA ALA A 805 25.17 -22.35 -1.80
C ALA A 805 26.45 -21.76 -2.42
N GLY A 806 26.40 -20.55 -2.95
CA GLY A 806 27.55 -19.86 -3.55
C GLY A 806 28.48 -19.19 -2.54
N SER A 807 27.98 -18.82 -1.35
CA SER A 807 28.73 -18.16 -0.30
C SER A 807 28.54 -18.81 1.07
N ARG A 808 29.40 -18.44 2.05
CA ARG A 808 29.24 -18.91 3.43
C ARG A 808 27.97 -18.36 4.09
N SER A 809 27.61 -17.13 3.82
CA SER A 809 26.37 -16.51 4.32
C SER A 809 25.13 -17.19 3.74
N GLU A 810 25.15 -17.52 2.46
CA GLU A 810 24.08 -18.25 1.79
C GLU A 810 23.96 -19.69 2.32
N LEU A 811 25.07 -20.37 2.57
CA LEU A 811 25.10 -21.68 3.22
C LEU A 811 24.40 -21.64 4.59
N LEU A 812 24.73 -20.65 5.44
CA LEU A 812 24.13 -20.51 6.76
C LEU A 812 22.62 -20.20 6.66
N SER A 813 22.21 -19.38 5.70
CA SER A 813 20.82 -19.07 5.44
C SER A 813 20.03 -20.30 4.97
N MET A 814 20.57 -21.06 4.03
CA MET A 814 19.93 -22.27 3.49
C MET A 814 19.89 -23.40 4.53
N LEU A 815 20.92 -23.58 5.35
CA LEU A 815 20.91 -24.55 6.45
C LEU A 815 19.87 -24.21 7.52
N ARG A 816 19.66 -22.92 7.81
CA ARG A 816 18.58 -22.45 8.70
C ARG A 816 17.21 -22.69 8.06
N ALA A 817 17.04 -22.37 6.78
CA ALA A 817 15.81 -22.63 6.03
C ALA A 817 15.47 -24.14 5.96
N MET A 818 16.48 -25.01 5.98
CA MET A 818 16.34 -26.47 6.05
C MET A 818 16.09 -26.99 7.50
N GLY A 819 15.95 -26.11 8.48
CA GLY A 819 15.67 -26.47 9.88
C GLY A 819 16.89 -26.88 10.70
N HIS A 820 18.12 -26.62 10.22
CA HIS A 820 19.34 -26.84 10.98
C HIS A 820 19.70 -25.60 11.81
N GLY A 821 20.10 -25.77 13.06
CA GLY A 821 20.64 -24.72 13.94
C GLY A 821 19.64 -24.00 14.86
N SER A 822 18.36 -24.35 14.81
CA SER A 822 17.33 -23.69 15.63
C SER A 822 17.16 -24.28 17.05
N LEU A 823 17.99 -25.23 17.45
CA LEU A 823 17.90 -25.92 18.74
C LEU A 823 18.87 -25.39 19.81
N LEU A 824 19.67 -24.34 19.52
CA LEU A 824 20.82 -24.01 20.35
C LEU A 824 20.98 -22.50 20.69
N VAL A 825 19.88 -21.78 20.73
CA VAL A 825 19.85 -20.40 21.31
C VAL A 825 18.85 -20.30 22.44
#